data_7fc6f030a6d6f82d79c2383ca1d5926b
#
_entry.id   7fc6f030a6d6f82d79c2383ca1d5926b
#
_cell.length_a   1.000
_cell.length_b   1.000
_cell.length_c   1.000
_cell.angle_alpha   90.00
_cell.angle_beta   90.00
_cell.angle_gamma   90.00
#
_symmetry.space_group_name_H-M   'P 1'
#
loop_
_entity.id
_entity.type
_entity.pdbx_description
1 polymer ?
#
loop_
_entity_poly.entity_id
_entity_poly.type
_entity_poly.pdbx_seq_one_letter_code
_entity_poly.pdbx_strand_id
1 'polypeptide(L)'
;MNPLAMQIKGWLGPNAGAIKALMAPVFIVMVLSMMVLPLPPFALDLLFTFNIAMALMVMMVASYMVRPLDFAAFPTVILLTTLLRLSLNVASTRVVLMEGHTGPGAAGAVIESFGHFLIGGNFAVGLIVFAILVVINFVVVTKGAERIAEVGARFTLDAMPGKQMAIDADLNAGLIDEKEAKRRRAEVGDEAEFFGSMDGASKFVRGDAMAGLLILVINIIGGFIIGVAQHGLSAGDAADSYIVLAVGDALVAQIPGLLISVAAAMVVSRVGKDQDVGTQIAAQMFNSPRALGITAGVIGTLGLIPGMPHVVFLIIASALGYSSYWMRERDRRVKNAPVKSKAPVTEANAEASWDDLLPIDTLGLEVGYRLISLVDKARDGDLLVRIKGVRRKFAQDVGFLPPPVHIRDNLELKPSMYRLTLRGAVVGEGEAFPGMWLAINPGGANTTLIGTRTTDPAFGLPAVWIEERQRETAQMNGFTVVDCSTVVATHLSHLMQLHAAKLLGRVEVQQLVEHVTKLAPKMIEEVVPKMVSIPALQKVLQLLLEEGVHIRDMRSIVESLAEHSSTVTDPAELARRIRVHLAPSIVQQIYGPSKELDVIALEPDLERLVTQALTSPHGAALDPGVADTLGRHAAESAKRQEDLGLPACLLVPDMIRAPMARLLKRAAPRLRVLAHSEIPETHSIRIGSVIGGTA
;
A
#
# COMPACT_ATOMS: atom_id res chain seq x y z
N MET A 1 35.71 -20.03 -21.51
CA MET A 1 34.48 -19.61 -22.20
C MET A 1 34.50 -20.11 -23.64
N ASN A 2 33.51 -20.87 -24.03
CA ASN A 2 33.46 -21.61 -25.32
C ASN A 2 33.35 -20.62 -26.48
N PRO A 3 34.19 -20.69 -27.54
CA PRO A 3 34.15 -19.79 -28.69
C PRO A 3 32.79 -19.77 -29.44
N LEU A 4 32.03 -20.87 -29.40
CA LEU A 4 30.66 -20.97 -29.89
C LEU A 4 29.67 -20.05 -29.17
N ALA A 5 29.84 -19.86 -27.85
CA ALA A 5 29.01 -18.96 -27.04
C ALA A 5 29.26 -17.48 -27.36
N MET A 6 30.48 -17.10 -27.77
CA MET A 6 30.81 -15.73 -28.20
C MET A 6 30.26 -15.43 -29.60
N GLN A 7 30.28 -16.40 -30.52
CA GLN A 7 29.71 -16.25 -31.88
C GLN A 7 28.18 -16.13 -31.83
N ILE A 8 27.51 -16.90 -30.96
CA ILE A 8 26.05 -16.83 -30.76
C ILE A 8 25.66 -15.49 -30.13
N LYS A 9 26.43 -14.98 -29.14
CA LYS A 9 26.22 -13.65 -28.52
C LYS A 9 26.44 -12.51 -29.53
N GLY A 10 27.40 -12.61 -30.44
CA GLY A 10 27.65 -11.59 -31.44
C GLY A 10 26.57 -11.53 -32.54
N TRP A 11 25.95 -12.68 -32.85
CA TRP A 11 24.85 -12.76 -33.84
C TRP A 11 23.50 -12.33 -33.27
N LEU A 12 23.27 -12.55 -31.97
CA LEU A 12 22.06 -12.16 -31.21
C LEU A 12 22.02 -10.69 -30.80
N GLY A 13 23.17 -10.00 -30.73
CA GLY A 13 23.27 -8.65 -30.13
C GLY A 13 22.40 -7.58 -30.82
N PRO A 14 22.51 -7.31 -32.12
CA PRO A 14 21.71 -6.26 -32.79
C PRO A 14 20.27 -6.68 -33.11
N ASN A 15 19.98 -7.99 -33.22
CA ASN A 15 18.68 -8.52 -33.64
C ASN A 15 17.83 -9.12 -32.52
N ALA A 16 18.27 -9.05 -31.27
CA ALA A 16 17.58 -9.66 -30.13
C ALA A 16 16.14 -9.14 -29.94
N GLY A 17 15.88 -7.88 -30.28
CA GLY A 17 14.54 -7.28 -30.26
C GLY A 17 13.62 -7.84 -31.36
N ALA A 18 14.13 -7.98 -32.59
CA ALA A 18 13.39 -8.50 -33.72
C ALA A 18 13.13 -10.00 -33.56
N ILE A 19 14.09 -10.77 -33.07
CA ILE A 19 13.92 -12.19 -32.78
C ILE A 19 12.87 -12.45 -31.70
N LYS A 20 12.86 -11.65 -30.63
CA LYS A 20 11.84 -11.76 -29.59
C LYS A 20 10.44 -11.43 -30.10
N ALA A 21 10.31 -10.43 -30.98
CA ALA A 21 9.02 -10.06 -31.57
C ALA A 21 8.48 -11.15 -32.53
N LEU A 22 9.37 -11.90 -33.18
CA LEU A 22 9.01 -12.99 -34.11
C LEU A 22 8.67 -14.32 -33.42
N MET A 23 9.06 -14.51 -32.15
CA MET A 23 8.86 -15.79 -31.46
C MET A 23 7.38 -16.18 -31.34
N ALA A 24 6.49 -15.26 -30.98
CA ALA A 24 5.07 -15.58 -30.86
C ALA A 24 4.37 -15.89 -32.17
N PRO A 25 4.55 -15.12 -33.29
CA PRO A 25 4.02 -15.48 -34.59
C PRO A 25 4.55 -16.82 -35.10
N VAL A 26 5.86 -17.08 -34.97
CA VAL A 26 6.48 -18.35 -35.41
C VAL A 26 5.92 -19.53 -34.60
N PHE A 27 5.74 -19.38 -33.29
CA PHE A 27 5.13 -20.38 -32.42
C PHE A 27 3.70 -20.71 -32.91
N ILE A 28 2.87 -19.68 -33.16
CA ILE A 28 1.49 -19.88 -33.64
C ILE A 28 1.48 -20.62 -34.99
N VAL A 29 2.32 -20.20 -35.93
CA VAL A 29 2.42 -20.87 -37.23
C VAL A 29 2.87 -22.33 -37.07
N MET A 30 3.85 -22.61 -36.21
CA MET A 30 4.30 -23.96 -35.89
C MET A 30 3.15 -24.81 -35.34
N VAL A 31 2.41 -24.28 -34.35
CA VAL A 31 1.28 -24.96 -33.73
C VAL A 31 0.17 -25.26 -34.74
N LEU A 32 -0.18 -24.30 -35.58
CA LEU A 32 -1.18 -24.53 -36.66
C LEU A 32 -0.70 -25.54 -37.68
N SER A 33 0.60 -25.55 -38.04
CA SER A 33 1.18 -26.51 -38.94
C SER A 33 1.07 -27.95 -38.41
N MET A 34 1.16 -28.14 -37.09
CA MET A 34 1.00 -29.46 -36.45
C MET A 34 -0.39 -30.06 -36.63
N MET A 35 -1.43 -29.24 -36.82
CA MET A 35 -2.79 -29.75 -37.12
C MET A 35 -2.90 -30.38 -38.51
N VAL A 36 -2.04 -29.96 -39.45
CA VAL A 36 -2.11 -30.37 -40.86
C VAL A 36 -1.06 -31.45 -41.20
N LEU A 37 0.14 -31.30 -40.64
CA LEU A 37 1.25 -32.20 -40.93
C LEU A 37 1.21 -33.45 -40.03
N PRO A 38 1.47 -34.67 -40.60
CA PRO A 38 1.59 -35.85 -39.76
C PRO A 38 2.87 -35.77 -38.93
N LEU A 39 2.73 -35.94 -37.61
CA LEU A 39 3.86 -35.95 -36.68
C LEU A 39 4.29 -37.40 -36.40
N PRO A 40 5.60 -37.69 -36.40
CA PRO A 40 6.09 -38.99 -35.96
C PRO A 40 5.86 -39.19 -34.46
N PRO A 41 5.69 -40.43 -33.93
CA PRO A 41 5.41 -40.72 -32.53
C PRO A 41 6.39 -40.07 -31.56
N PHE A 42 7.69 -40.07 -31.88
CA PHE A 42 8.69 -39.40 -31.07
C PHE A 42 8.45 -37.88 -30.89
N ALA A 43 7.99 -37.21 -31.95
CA ALA A 43 7.68 -35.79 -31.90
C ALA A 43 6.43 -35.54 -31.03
N LEU A 44 5.43 -36.42 -31.06
CA LEU A 44 4.28 -36.36 -30.18
C LEU A 44 4.70 -36.53 -28.72
N ASP A 45 5.54 -37.51 -28.38
CA ASP A 45 6.05 -37.73 -27.04
C ASP A 45 6.78 -36.50 -26.50
N LEU A 46 7.67 -35.89 -27.30
CA LEU A 46 8.40 -34.69 -26.94
C LEU A 46 7.45 -33.50 -26.64
N LEU A 47 6.48 -33.30 -27.52
CA LEU A 47 5.57 -32.15 -27.43
C LEU A 47 4.53 -32.32 -26.32
N PHE A 48 4.03 -33.54 -26.07
CA PHE A 48 3.18 -33.81 -24.92
C PHE A 48 3.92 -33.62 -23.61
N THR A 49 5.15 -34.14 -23.50
CA THR A 49 6.00 -33.92 -22.31
C THR A 49 6.27 -32.44 -22.09
N PHE A 50 6.60 -31.69 -23.18
CA PHE A 50 6.76 -30.23 -23.10
C PHE A 50 5.50 -29.52 -22.65
N ASN A 51 4.32 -29.90 -23.14
CA ASN A 51 3.04 -29.33 -22.75
C ASN A 51 2.72 -29.59 -21.26
N ILE A 52 2.98 -30.79 -20.75
CA ILE A 52 2.84 -31.12 -19.32
C ILE A 52 3.81 -30.28 -18.48
N ALA A 53 5.08 -30.18 -18.91
CA ALA A 53 6.09 -29.39 -18.21
C ALA A 53 5.72 -27.90 -18.17
N MET A 54 5.21 -27.35 -19.29
CA MET A 54 4.73 -25.97 -19.36
C MET A 54 3.55 -25.73 -18.42
N ALA A 55 2.55 -26.62 -18.41
CA ALA A 55 1.41 -26.50 -17.52
C ALA A 55 1.80 -26.58 -16.02
N LEU A 56 2.77 -27.46 -15.70
CA LEU A 56 3.31 -27.55 -14.34
C LEU A 56 4.08 -26.29 -13.95
N MET A 57 4.87 -25.74 -14.88
CA MET A 57 5.59 -24.47 -14.66
C MET A 57 4.59 -23.33 -14.41
N VAL A 58 3.55 -23.20 -15.22
CA VAL A 58 2.48 -22.20 -15.06
C VAL A 58 1.81 -22.34 -13.69
N MET A 59 1.49 -23.55 -13.26
CA MET A 59 0.89 -23.82 -11.96
C MET A 59 1.85 -23.42 -10.80
N MET A 60 3.15 -23.74 -10.93
CA MET A 60 4.14 -23.32 -9.92
C MET A 60 4.27 -21.82 -9.84
N VAL A 61 4.39 -21.12 -10.98
CA VAL A 61 4.43 -19.66 -11.01
C VAL A 61 3.18 -19.06 -10.35
N ALA A 62 1.99 -19.57 -10.69
CA ALA A 62 0.73 -19.14 -10.09
C ALA A 62 0.68 -19.35 -8.56
N SER A 63 1.34 -20.41 -8.04
CA SER A 63 1.40 -20.69 -6.61
C SER A 63 2.30 -19.72 -5.84
N TYR A 64 3.44 -19.32 -6.42
CA TYR A 64 4.45 -18.48 -5.77
C TYR A 64 4.29 -16.98 -6.02
N MET A 65 3.48 -16.55 -6.97
CA MET A 65 3.24 -15.12 -7.21
C MET A 65 2.62 -14.46 -5.98
N VAL A 66 2.87 -13.16 -5.78
CA VAL A 66 2.32 -12.38 -4.66
C VAL A 66 1.07 -11.60 -5.09
N ARG A 67 1.05 -11.05 -6.30
CA ARG A 67 -0.08 -10.28 -6.85
C ARG A 67 -0.51 -10.85 -8.20
N PRO A 68 -1.81 -10.78 -8.56
CA PRO A 68 -2.25 -11.22 -9.89
C PRO A 68 -1.50 -10.57 -11.04
N LEU A 69 -1.16 -9.28 -10.92
CA LEU A 69 -0.41 -8.53 -11.93
C LEU A 69 1.08 -8.92 -12.04
N ASP A 70 1.64 -9.64 -11.06
CA ASP A 70 3.02 -10.16 -11.16
C ASP A 70 3.16 -11.16 -12.32
N PHE A 71 2.03 -11.72 -12.77
CA PHE A 71 1.98 -12.58 -13.94
C PHE A 71 0.97 -12.04 -14.98
N ALA A 72 1.14 -10.78 -15.38
CA ALA A 72 0.26 -10.10 -16.33
C ALA A 72 0.10 -10.84 -17.68
N ALA A 73 1.11 -11.60 -18.12
CA ALA A 73 1.04 -12.42 -19.32
C ALA A 73 0.20 -13.71 -19.18
N PHE A 74 -0.30 -14.03 -17.98
CA PHE A 74 -0.98 -15.29 -17.69
C PHE A 74 -2.17 -15.59 -18.61
N PRO A 75 -3.10 -14.67 -18.93
CA PRO A 75 -4.18 -14.92 -19.88
C PRO A 75 -3.66 -15.32 -21.26
N THR A 76 -2.61 -14.65 -21.75
CA THR A 76 -1.97 -14.98 -23.05
C THR A 76 -1.29 -16.34 -23.02
N VAL A 77 -0.62 -16.69 -21.92
CA VAL A 77 0.01 -18.01 -21.75
C VAL A 77 -1.05 -19.11 -21.76
N ILE A 78 -2.21 -18.91 -21.11
CA ILE A 78 -3.35 -19.84 -21.16
C ILE A 78 -3.79 -20.05 -22.61
N LEU A 79 -3.99 -18.98 -23.38
CA LEU A 79 -4.42 -19.09 -24.79
C LEU A 79 -3.41 -19.87 -25.64
N LEU A 80 -2.11 -19.57 -25.50
CA LEU A 80 -1.06 -20.25 -26.25
C LEU A 80 -0.93 -21.73 -25.88
N THR A 81 -0.98 -22.07 -24.61
CA THR A 81 -0.92 -23.46 -24.13
C THR A 81 -2.15 -24.26 -24.55
N THR A 82 -3.33 -23.61 -24.51
CA THR A 82 -4.59 -24.22 -24.96
C THR A 82 -4.55 -24.50 -26.46
N LEU A 83 -4.05 -23.56 -27.28
CA LEU A 83 -3.89 -23.73 -28.71
C LEU A 83 -2.90 -24.86 -29.04
N LEU A 84 -1.77 -24.91 -28.33
CA LEU A 84 -0.79 -26.02 -28.48
C LEU A 84 -1.44 -27.37 -28.18
N ARG A 85 -2.19 -27.47 -27.08
CA ARG A 85 -2.89 -28.70 -26.67
C ARG A 85 -3.92 -29.16 -27.68
N LEU A 86 -4.77 -28.24 -28.20
CA LEU A 86 -5.74 -28.55 -29.22
C LEU A 86 -5.06 -29.09 -30.51
N SER A 87 -3.94 -28.47 -30.91
CA SER A 87 -3.19 -28.90 -32.06
C SER A 87 -2.55 -30.29 -31.88
N LEU A 88 -2.04 -30.55 -30.64
CA LEU A 88 -1.52 -31.89 -30.32
C LEU A 88 -2.63 -32.95 -30.31
N ASN A 89 -3.80 -32.65 -29.78
CA ASN A 89 -4.93 -33.57 -29.74
C ASN A 89 -5.40 -33.92 -31.18
N VAL A 90 -5.40 -32.96 -32.11
CA VAL A 90 -5.74 -33.23 -33.51
C VAL A 90 -4.65 -34.06 -34.17
N ALA A 91 -3.37 -33.76 -33.91
CA ALA A 91 -2.25 -34.52 -34.47
C ALA A 91 -2.21 -35.97 -33.94
N SER A 92 -2.40 -36.17 -32.62
CA SER A 92 -2.45 -37.51 -32.03
C SER A 92 -3.66 -38.31 -32.50
N THR A 93 -4.85 -37.71 -32.59
CA THR A 93 -6.06 -38.32 -33.14
C THR A 93 -5.80 -38.90 -34.55
N ARG A 94 -5.13 -38.13 -35.40
CA ARG A 94 -4.78 -38.60 -36.75
C ARG A 94 -3.91 -39.84 -36.70
N VAL A 95 -2.86 -39.84 -35.88
CA VAL A 95 -1.95 -40.99 -35.73
C VAL A 95 -2.70 -42.19 -35.12
N VAL A 96 -3.51 -41.97 -34.06
CA VAL A 96 -4.34 -43.03 -33.48
C VAL A 96 -5.26 -43.70 -34.51
N LEU A 97 -5.96 -42.89 -35.30
CA LEU A 97 -6.88 -43.45 -36.32
C LEU A 97 -6.18 -44.11 -37.49
N MET A 98 -5.00 -43.61 -37.93
CA MET A 98 -4.27 -44.18 -39.08
C MET A 98 -3.41 -45.39 -38.72
N GLU A 99 -2.73 -45.36 -37.56
CA GLU A 99 -1.72 -46.37 -37.20
C GLU A 99 -2.10 -47.22 -35.95
N GLY A 100 -3.26 -46.93 -35.34
CA GLY A 100 -3.70 -47.63 -34.11
C GLY A 100 -3.86 -49.13 -34.24
N HIS A 101 -4.01 -49.63 -35.45
CA HIS A 101 -4.03 -51.07 -35.78
C HIS A 101 -2.68 -51.76 -35.55
N THR A 102 -1.58 -51.04 -35.48
CA THR A 102 -0.23 -51.58 -35.23
C THR A 102 0.04 -51.91 -33.78
N GLY A 103 -0.82 -51.43 -32.88
CA GLY A 103 -0.76 -51.71 -31.44
C GLY A 103 -0.78 -50.44 -30.54
N PRO A 104 -0.76 -50.64 -29.23
CA PRO A 104 -0.88 -49.53 -28.25
C PRO A 104 0.24 -48.47 -28.30
N GLY A 105 1.42 -48.82 -28.87
CA GLY A 105 2.56 -47.90 -29.02
C GLY A 105 2.50 -47.01 -30.27
N ALA A 106 1.47 -47.12 -31.12
CA ALA A 106 1.37 -46.46 -32.42
C ALA A 106 1.46 -44.92 -32.33
N ALA A 107 0.91 -44.33 -31.28
CA ALA A 107 0.86 -42.88 -31.07
C ALA A 107 1.96 -42.36 -30.13
N GLY A 108 2.91 -43.19 -29.71
CA GLY A 108 4.03 -42.82 -28.86
C GLY A 108 4.00 -43.44 -27.48
N ALA A 109 5.15 -43.51 -26.84
CA ALA A 109 5.33 -44.16 -25.53
C ALA A 109 4.62 -43.45 -24.36
N VAL A 110 4.46 -42.15 -24.48
CA VAL A 110 3.73 -41.35 -23.42
C VAL A 110 2.26 -41.73 -23.41
N ILE A 111 1.58 -41.75 -24.56
CA ILE A 111 0.17 -42.12 -24.70
C ILE A 111 -0.04 -43.57 -24.24
N GLU A 112 0.82 -44.49 -24.70
CA GLU A 112 0.79 -45.89 -24.32
C GLU A 112 0.91 -46.08 -22.82
N SER A 113 1.90 -45.43 -22.17
CA SER A 113 2.15 -45.54 -20.74
C SER A 113 0.96 -45.05 -19.92
N PHE A 114 0.35 -43.92 -20.29
CA PHE A 114 -0.84 -43.41 -19.60
C PHE A 114 -2.09 -44.26 -19.83
N GLY A 115 -2.24 -44.81 -21.05
CA GLY A 115 -3.31 -45.74 -21.36
C GLY A 115 -3.23 -47.02 -20.50
N HIS A 116 -2.07 -47.64 -20.44
CA HIS A 116 -1.83 -48.84 -19.61
C HIS A 116 -1.90 -48.55 -18.12
N PHE A 117 -1.45 -47.35 -17.63
CA PHE A 117 -1.53 -46.97 -16.24
C PHE A 117 -2.97 -46.97 -15.74
N LEU A 118 -3.90 -46.48 -16.54
CA LEU A 118 -5.31 -46.36 -16.16
C LEU A 118 -6.10 -47.66 -16.36
N ILE A 119 -5.86 -48.34 -17.50
CA ILE A 119 -6.59 -49.53 -17.91
C ILE A 119 -5.97 -50.83 -17.33
N GLY A 120 -4.74 -50.75 -16.77
CA GLY A 120 -3.95 -51.90 -16.34
C GLY A 120 -4.71 -52.88 -15.45
N GLY A 121 -4.88 -54.10 -15.97
CA GLY A 121 -5.48 -55.24 -15.26
C GLY A 121 -6.96 -55.51 -15.50
N ASN A 122 -7.82 -54.49 -15.60
CA ASN A 122 -9.26 -54.69 -15.91
C ASN A 122 -9.79 -53.50 -16.73
N PHE A 123 -10.05 -53.81 -18.00
CA PHE A 123 -10.51 -52.82 -18.99
C PHE A 123 -11.81 -52.10 -18.58
N ALA A 124 -12.80 -52.81 -18.06
CA ALA A 124 -14.08 -52.23 -17.67
C ALA A 124 -13.93 -51.28 -16.46
N VAL A 125 -13.10 -51.64 -15.51
CA VAL A 125 -12.81 -50.77 -14.34
C VAL A 125 -12.04 -49.54 -14.75
N GLY A 126 -11.03 -49.69 -15.60
CA GLY A 126 -10.24 -48.55 -16.14
C GLY A 126 -11.10 -47.53 -16.90
N LEU A 127 -12.02 -48.02 -17.74
CA LEU A 127 -12.92 -47.15 -18.52
C LEU A 127 -13.91 -46.40 -17.58
N ILE A 128 -14.44 -47.05 -16.55
CA ILE A 128 -15.35 -46.44 -15.56
C ILE A 128 -14.60 -45.37 -14.78
N VAL A 129 -13.40 -45.66 -14.25
CA VAL A 129 -12.56 -44.71 -13.54
C VAL A 129 -12.21 -43.51 -14.42
N PHE A 130 -11.85 -43.75 -15.66
CA PHE A 130 -11.60 -42.72 -16.63
C PHE A 130 -12.81 -41.79 -16.87
N ALA A 131 -14.01 -42.39 -17.05
CA ALA A 131 -15.25 -41.61 -17.22
C ALA A 131 -15.52 -40.73 -16.00
N ILE A 132 -15.27 -41.24 -14.79
CA ILE A 132 -15.39 -40.43 -13.54
C ILE A 132 -14.38 -39.27 -13.55
N LEU A 133 -13.13 -39.52 -13.90
CA LEU A 133 -12.10 -38.47 -14.00
C LEU A 133 -12.46 -37.39 -15.00
N VAL A 134 -12.98 -37.77 -16.19
CA VAL A 134 -13.46 -36.85 -17.22
C VAL A 134 -14.59 -35.96 -16.68
N VAL A 135 -15.58 -36.57 -16.01
CA VAL A 135 -16.71 -35.82 -15.43
C VAL A 135 -16.23 -34.84 -14.36
N ILE A 136 -15.35 -35.29 -13.44
CA ILE A 136 -14.79 -34.43 -12.39
C ILE A 136 -14.01 -33.27 -13.02
N ASN A 137 -13.14 -33.55 -13.98
CA ASN A 137 -12.33 -32.50 -14.63
C ASN A 137 -13.21 -31.46 -15.32
N PHE A 138 -14.22 -31.91 -16.08
CA PHE A 138 -15.07 -31.00 -16.86
C PHE A 138 -16.09 -30.26 -15.97
N VAL A 139 -16.85 -30.98 -15.15
CA VAL A 139 -17.98 -30.42 -14.41
C VAL A 139 -17.54 -29.68 -13.15
N VAL A 140 -16.52 -30.20 -12.44
CA VAL A 140 -16.09 -29.63 -11.17
C VAL A 140 -14.94 -28.66 -11.37
N VAL A 141 -13.84 -29.10 -11.97
CA VAL A 141 -12.62 -28.29 -12.03
C VAL A 141 -12.74 -27.18 -13.07
N THR A 142 -12.98 -27.52 -14.33
CA THR A 142 -12.97 -26.54 -15.42
C THR A 142 -14.13 -25.55 -15.31
N LYS A 143 -15.36 -26.04 -15.08
CA LYS A 143 -16.53 -25.16 -14.91
C LYS A 143 -16.46 -24.36 -13.60
N GLY A 144 -15.86 -24.91 -12.55
CA GLY A 144 -15.61 -24.22 -11.28
C GLY A 144 -14.59 -23.07 -11.45
N ALA A 145 -13.48 -23.34 -12.13
CA ALA A 145 -12.46 -22.34 -12.41
C ALA A 145 -12.99 -21.19 -13.30
N GLU A 146 -13.75 -21.52 -14.36
CA GLU A 146 -14.44 -20.52 -15.19
C GLU A 146 -15.35 -19.63 -14.36
N ARG A 147 -16.17 -20.22 -13.47
CA ARG A 147 -17.08 -19.44 -12.64
C ARG A 147 -16.37 -18.50 -11.66
N ILE A 148 -15.26 -18.97 -11.09
CA ILE A 148 -14.41 -18.12 -10.22
C ILE A 148 -13.83 -16.95 -11.02
N ALA A 149 -13.33 -17.19 -12.23
CA ALA A 149 -12.78 -16.16 -13.11
C ALA A 149 -13.84 -15.12 -13.52
N GLU A 150 -15.02 -15.58 -13.94
CA GLU A 150 -16.14 -14.71 -14.34
C GLU A 150 -16.59 -13.81 -13.19
N VAL A 151 -16.80 -14.39 -12.00
CA VAL A 151 -17.26 -13.64 -10.82
C VAL A 151 -16.18 -12.68 -10.31
N GLY A 152 -14.91 -13.14 -10.27
CA GLY A 152 -13.78 -12.30 -9.89
C GLY A 152 -13.61 -11.10 -10.81
N ALA A 153 -13.67 -11.31 -12.14
CA ALA A 153 -13.60 -10.23 -13.13
C ALA A 153 -14.75 -9.23 -12.93
N ARG A 154 -15.98 -9.70 -12.74
CA ARG A 154 -17.14 -8.84 -12.52
C ARG A 154 -16.95 -7.94 -11.29
N PHE A 155 -16.61 -8.51 -10.13
CA PHE A 155 -16.41 -7.73 -8.91
C PHE A 155 -15.26 -6.73 -9.03
N THR A 156 -14.19 -7.07 -9.70
CA THR A 156 -13.06 -6.15 -9.91
C THR A 156 -13.46 -4.98 -10.81
N LEU A 157 -14.19 -5.25 -11.89
CA LEU A 157 -14.70 -4.22 -12.81
C LEU A 157 -15.74 -3.32 -12.13
N ASP A 158 -16.66 -3.89 -11.36
CA ASP A 158 -17.66 -3.12 -10.61
C ASP A 158 -17.04 -2.24 -9.52
N ALA A 159 -15.92 -2.65 -8.93
CA ALA A 159 -15.19 -1.88 -7.92
C ALA A 159 -14.28 -0.77 -8.52
N MET A 160 -14.01 -0.78 -9.82
CA MET A 160 -13.07 0.15 -10.47
C MET A 160 -13.45 1.63 -10.30
N PRO A 161 -14.72 2.07 -10.51
CA PRO A 161 -15.09 3.46 -10.29
C PRO A 161 -14.84 3.92 -8.84
N GLY A 162 -15.12 3.04 -7.85
CA GLY A 162 -14.86 3.32 -6.45
C GLY A 162 -13.35 3.48 -6.14
N LYS A 163 -12.50 2.64 -6.72
CA LYS A 163 -11.04 2.76 -6.59
C LYS A 163 -10.54 4.07 -7.24
N GLN A 164 -11.06 4.46 -8.40
CA GLN A 164 -10.70 5.72 -9.06
C GLN A 164 -11.12 6.93 -8.23
N MET A 165 -12.36 6.95 -7.71
CA MET A 165 -12.82 8.03 -6.82
C MET A 165 -11.98 8.13 -5.54
N ALA A 166 -11.55 7.00 -4.98
CA ALA A 166 -10.66 7.01 -3.81
C ALA A 166 -9.29 7.63 -4.14
N ILE A 167 -8.72 7.33 -5.33
CA ILE A 167 -7.47 7.94 -5.78
C ILE A 167 -7.64 9.45 -5.97
N ASP A 168 -8.77 9.89 -6.53
CA ASP A 168 -9.08 11.31 -6.73
C ASP A 168 -9.27 12.04 -5.39
N ALA A 169 -9.91 11.39 -4.42
CA ALA A 169 -10.03 11.91 -3.06
C ALA A 169 -8.66 12.03 -2.37
N ASP A 170 -7.79 11.02 -2.49
CA ASP A 170 -6.42 11.05 -1.96
C ASP A 170 -5.59 12.18 -2.60
N LEU A 171 -5.74 12.40 -3.91
CA LEU A 171 -5.07 13.49 -4.64
C LEU A 171 -5.57 14.85 -4.17
N ASN A 172 -6.89 15.04 -4.08
CA ASN A 172 -7.50 16.29 -3.64
C ASN A 172 -7.18 16.60 -2.17
N ALA A 173 -7.07 15.57 -1.34
CA ALA A 173 -6.63 15.70 0.06
C ALA A 173 -5.11 15.93 0.20
N GLY A 174 -4.35 15.91 -0.90
CA GLY A 174 -2.90 16.04 -0.91
C GLY A 174 -2.16 14.88 -0.25
N LEU A 175 -2.80 13.71 -0.09
CA LEU A 175 -2.19 12.49 0.47
C LEU A 175 -1.25 11.82 -0.52
N ILE A 176 -1.48 12.01 -1.82
CA ILE A 176 -0.64 11.55 -2.92
C ILE A 176 -0.38 12.71 -3.89
N ASP A 177 0.75 12.65 -4.59
CA ASP A 177 1.06 13.59 -5.65
C ASP A 177 0.42 13.17 -6.99
N GLU A 178 0.42 14.05 -7.99
CA GLU A 178 -0.15 13.79 -9.31
C GLU A 178 0.51 12.58 -10.01
N LYS A 179 1.83 12.42 -9.82
CA LYS A 179 2.59 11.31 -10.39
C LYS A 179 2.16 9.98 -9.78
N GLU A 180 1.97 9.92 -8.46
CA GLU A 180 1.49 8.74 -7.76
C GLU A 180 0.03 8.44 -8.09
N ALA A 181 -0.82 9.47 -8.22
CA ALA A 181 -2.20 9.31 -8.65
C ALA A 181 -2.28 8.72 -10.07
N LYS A 182 -1.45 9.21 -11.01
CA LYS A 182 -1.35 8.66 -12.36
C LYS A 182 -0.87 7.21 -12.36
N ARG A 183 0.12 6.87 -11.52
CA ARG A 183 0.61 5.50 -11.36
C ARG A 183 -0.49 4.57 -10.84
N ARG A 184 -1.22 4.98 -9.79
CA ARG A 184 -2.31 4.17 -9.21
C ARG A 184 -3.50 4.00 -10.15
N ARG A 185 -3.85 5.04 -10.93
CA ARG A 185 -4.89 4.92 -11.96
C ARG A 185 -4.49 3.95 -13.06
N ALA A 186 -3.21 3.97 -13.50
CA ALA A 186 -2.71 2.98 -14.45
C ALA A 186 -2.78 1.56 -13.88
N GLU A 187 -2.35 1.35 -12.62
CA GLU A 187 -2.42 0.05 -11.94
C GLU A 187 -3.87 -0.49 -11.82
N VAL A 188 -4.85 0.37 -11.56
CA VAL A 188 -6.29 0.01 -11.57
C VAL A 188 -6.76 -0.35 -12.98
N GLY A 189 -6.28 0.36 -14.00
CA GLY A 189 -6.55 0.04 -15.42
C GLY A 189 -5.98 -1.33 -15.80
N ASP A 190 -4.72 -1.57 -15.51
CA ASP A 190 -4.01 -2.84 -15.77
C ASP A 190 -4.70 -4.02 -15.03
N GLU A 191 -5.16 -3.79 -13.79
CA GLU A 191 -5.92 -4.79 -13.03
C GLU A 191 -7.24 -5.14 -13.71
N ALA A 192 -7.98 -4.14 -14.20
CA ALA A 192 -9.24 -4.35 -14.91
C ALA A 192 -9.03 -5.09 -16.25
N GLU A 193 -7.98 -4.73 -17.01
CA GLU A 193 -7.63 -5.39 -18.26
C GLU A 193 -7.21 -6.85 -18.02
N PHE A 194 -6.42 -7.09 -16.97
CA PHE A 194 -6.01 -8.44 -16.58
C PHE A 194 -7.20 -9.33 -16.25
N PHE A 195 -8.12 -8.89 -15.38
CA PHE A 195 -9.28 -9.69 -14.98
C PHE A 195 -10.27 -9.87 -16.12
N GLY A 196 -10.46 -8.86 -16.98
CA GLY A 196 -11.27 -8.97 -18.18
C GLY A 196 -10.70 -9.97 -19.18
N SER A 197 -9.38 -9.95 -19.40
CA SER A 197 -8.67 -10.93 -20.26
C SER A 197 -8.72 -12.33 -19.66
N MET A 198 -8.71 -12.43 -18.33
CA MET A 198 -8.77 -13.70 -17.60
C MET A 198 -10.14 -14.39 -17.74
N ASP A 199 -11.25 -13.62 -17.70
CA ASP A 199 -12.59 -14.16 -18.01
C ASP A 199 -12.63 -14.74 -19.42
N GLY A 200 -12.09 -14.02 -20.41
CA GLY A 200 -11.96 -14.51 -21.78
C GLY A 200 -11.15 -15.80 -21.88
N ALA A 201 -9.93 -15.82 -21.31
CA ALA A 201 -9.03 -16.97 -21.34
C ALA A 201 -9.66 -18.22 -20.67
N SER A 202 -10.40 -18.05 -19.59
CA SER A 202 -11.08 -19.16 -18.89
C SER A 202 -12.16 -19.83 -19.76
N LYS A 203 -12.83 -19.08 -20.61
CA LYS A 203 -13.79 -19.63 -21.60
C LYS A 203 -13.11 -20.48 -22.66
N PHE A 204 -11.87 -20.12 -23.08
CA PHE A 204 -11.08 -20.97 -23.97
C PHE A 204 -10.71 -22.30 -23.32
N VAL A 205 -10.31 -22.31 -22.04
CA VAL A 205 -10.00 -23.54 -21.30
C VAL A 205 -11.21 -24.48 -21.25
N ARG A 206 -12.41 -23.92 -21.06
CA ARG A 206 -13.65 -24.71 -21.09
C ARG A 206 -13.94 -25.26 -22.49
N GLY A 207 -13.79 -24.44 -23.53
CA GLY A 207 -13.98 -24.85 -24.91
C GLY A 207 -13.07 -26.01 -25.29
N ASP A 208 -11.81 -25.95 -24.86
CA ASP A 208 -10.82 -26.99 -25.09
C ASP A 208 -11.16 -28.29 -24.32
N ALA A 209 -11.61 -28.25 -23.10
CA ALA A 209 -12.08 -29.41 -22.36
C ALA A 209 -13.28 -30.10 -23.06
N MET A 210 -14.20 -29.32 -23.65
CA MET A 210 -15.29 -29.84 -24.45
C MET A 210 -14.81 -30.47 -25.74
N ALA A 211 -13.87 -29.82 -26.45
CA ALA A 211 -13.27 -30.37 -27.65
C ALA A 211 -12.54 -31.69 -27.38
N GLY A 212 -11.76 -31.77 -26.30
CA GLY A 212 -11.09 -32.99 -25.88
C GLY A 212 -12.06 -34.16 -25.60
N LEU A 213 -13.23 -33.87 -25.00
CA LEU A 213 -14.26 -34.90 -24.81
C LEU A 213 -14.85 -35.40 -26.15
N LEU A 214 -15.12 -34.48 -27.08
CA LEU A 214 -15.61 -34.86 -28.40
C LEU A 214 -14.57 -35.68 -29.19
N ILE A 215 -13.29 -35.28 -29.13
CA ILE A 215 -12.18 -36.01 -29.77
C ILE A 215 -12.06 -37.42 -29.19
N LEU A 216 -12.18 -37.58 -27.89
CA LEU A 216 -12.19 -38.89 -27.23
C LEU A 216 -13.29 -39.81 -27.81
N VAL A 217 -14.53 -39.29 -27.92
CA VAL A 217 -15.66 -40.07 -28.47
C VAL A 217 -15.37 -40.45 -29.92
N ILE A 218 -14.83 -39.51 -30.70
CA ILE A 218 -14.44 -39.77 -32.10
C ILE A 218 -13.33 -40.84 -32.19
N ASN A 219 -12.31 -40.76 -31.32
CA ASN A 219 -11.21 -41.73 -31.28
C ASN A 219 -11.70 -43.13 -30.93
N ILE A 220 -12.60 -43.27 -29.93
CA ILE A 220 -13.15 -44.55 -29.54
C ILE A 220 -14.02 -45.14 -30.65
N ILE A 221 -15.03 -44.39 -31.11
CA ILE A 221 -15.98 -44.89 -32.15
C ILE A 221 -15.29 -45.04 -33.50
N GLY A 222 -14.55 -44.00 -33.93
CA GLY A 222 -13.85 -43.98 -35.21
C GLY A 222 -12.76 -45.05 -35.27
N GLY A 223 -11.94 -45.14 -34.22
CA GLY A 223 -10.88 -46.16 -34.12
C GLY A 223 -11.43 -47.57 -34.13
N PHE A 224 -12.50 -47.84 -33.37
CA PHE A 224 -13.15 -49.17 -33.40
C PHE A 224 -13.69 -49.54 -34.77
N ILE A 225 -14.39 -48.60 -35.43
CA ILE A 225 -14.90 -48.83 -36.81
C ILE A 225 -13.76 -49.08 -37.80
N ILE A 226 -12.71 -48.27 -37.76
CA ILE A 226 -11.54 -48.39 -38.64
C ILE A 226 -10.83 -49.74 -38.36
N GLY A 227 -10.60 -50.10 -37.13
CA GLY A 227 -9.97 -51.37 -36.73
C GLY A 227 -10.69 -52.58 -37.27
N VAL A 228 -12.02 -52.64 -37.06
CA VAL A 228 -12.83 -53.80 -37.50
C VAL A 228 -13.09 -53.76 -39.00
N ALA A 229 -13.57 -52.61 -39.54
CA ALA A 229 -14.04 -52.56 -40.93
C ALA A 229 -12.91 -52.41 -41.99
N GLN A 230 -11.83 -51.71 -41.65
CA GLN A 230 -10.75 -51.39 -42.57
C GLN A 230 -9.54 -52.32 -42.40
N HIS A 231 -9.19 -52.65 -41.16
CA HIS A 231 -8.01 -53.49 -40.86
C HIS A 231 -8.36 -54.95 -40.53
N GLY A 232 -9.66 -55.29 -40.44
CA GLY A 232 -10.10 -56.70 -40.22
C GLY A 232 -9.73 -57.24 -38.85
N LEU A 233 -9.50 -56.40 -37.86
CA LEU A 233 -9.22 -56.81 -36.46
C LEU A 233 -10.45 -57.46 -35.87
N SER A 234 -10.26 -58.44 -34.94
CA SER A 234 -11.37 -58.90 -34.12
C SER A 234 -11.94 -57.76 -33.29
N ALA A 235 -13.21 -57.83 -32.92
CA ALA A 235 -13.80 -56.77 -32.08
C ALA A 235 -13.10 -56.62 -30.70
N GLY A 236 -12.49 -57.70 -30.19
CA GLY A 236 -11.68 -57.69 -28.98
C GLY A 236 -10.37 -56.94 -29.19
N ASP A 237 -9.59 -57.30 -30.22
CA ASP A 237 -8.29 -56.68 -30.51
C ASP A 237 -8.43 -55.19 -30.92
N ALA A 238 -9.50 -54.88 -31.66
CA ALA A 238 -9.80 -53.48 -32.00
C ALA A 238 -10.15 -52.67 -30.77
N ALA A 239 -10.93 -53.23 -29.84
CA ALA A 239 -11.24 -52.58 -28.58
C ALA A 239 -9.98 -52.39 -27.72
N ASP A 240 -9.16 -53.41 -27.53
CA ASP A 240 -7.95 -53.35 -26.74
C ASP A 240 -6.94 -52.34 -27.28
N SER A 241 -6.71 -52.27 -28.61
CA SER A 241 -5.76 -51.33 -29.18
C SER A 241 -6.28 -49.90 -29.20
N TYR A 242 -7.44 -49.66 -29.80
CA TYR A 242 -7.93 -48.30 -30.03
C TYR A 242 -8.48 -47.63 -28.77
N ILE A 243 -9.08 -48.39 -27.82
CA ILE A 243 -9.60 -47.78 -26.61
C ILE A 243 -8.44 -47.47 -25.63
N VAL A 244 -7.41 -48.32 -25.53
CA VAL A 244 -6.20 -48.00 -24.78
C VAL A 244 -5.55 -46.73 -25.30
N LEU A 245 -5.38 -46.62 -26.60
CA LEU A 245 -4.83 -45.43 -27.27
C LEU A 245 -5.71 -44.21 -27.04
N ALA A 246 -7.03 -44.30 -27.24
CA ALA A 246 -7.96 -43.18 -27.05
C ALA A 246 -8.01 -42.69 -25.60
N VAL A 247 -8.01 -43.61 -24.62
CA VAL A 247 -7.97 -43.26 -23.20
C VAL A 247 -6.62 -42.67 -22.81
N GLY A 248 -5.52 -43.21 -23.30
CA GLY A 248 -4.16 -42.68 -23.10
C GLY A 248 -4.01 -41.26 -23.65
N ASP A 249 -4.42 -41.04 -24.92
CA ASP A 249 -4.42 -39.71 -25.54
C ASP A 249 -5.24 -38.69 -24.77
N ALA A 250 -6.48 -39.05 -24.41
CA ALA A 250 -7.34 -38.16 -23.64
C ALA A 250 -6.79 -37.87 -22.23
N LEU A 251 -6.16 -38.84 -21.55
CA LEU A 251 -5.58 -38.63 -20.23
C LEU A 251 -4.37 -37.67 -20.29
N VAL A 252 -3.47 -37.88 -21.26
CA VAL A 252 -2.29 -37.02 -21.52
C VAL A 252 -2.74 -35.59 -21.82
N ALA A 253 -3.83 -35.42 -22.58
CA ALA A 253 -4.40 -34.12 -22.89
C ALA A 253 -5.10 -33.46 -21.69
N GLN A 254 -5.73 -34.23 -20.80
CA GLN A 254 -6.47 -33.67 -19.66
C GLN A 254 -5.58 -33.12 -18.55
N ILE A 255 -4.40 -33.72 -18.28
CA ILE A 255 -3.52 -33.31 -17.18
C ILE A 255 -3.10 -31.85 -17.29
N PRO A 256 -2.57 -31.34 -18.43
CA PRO A 256 -2.26 -29.92 -18.58
C PRO A 256 -3.47 -29.02 -18.42
N GLY A 257 -4.65 -29.45 -18.89
CA GLY A 257 -5.89 -28.70 -18.76
C GLY A 257 -6.33 -28.51 -17.31
N LEU A 258 -6.21 -29.57 -16.52
CA LEU A 258 -6.51 -29.55 -15.09
C LEU A 258 -5.54 -28.61 -14.33
N LEU A 259 -4.23 -28.72 -14.61
CA LEU A 259 -3.22 -27.88 -13.99
C LEU A 259 -3.45 -26.38 -14.30
N ILE A 260 -3.73 -26.04 -15.56
CA ILE A 260 -4.02 -24.67 -15.97
C ILE A 260 -5.33 -24.15 -15.37
N SER A 261 -6.38 -24.98 -15.30
CA SER A 261 -7.65 -24.61 -14.68
C SER A 261 -7.49 -24.31 -13.18
N VAL A 262 -6.72 -25.14 -12.47
CA VAL A 262 -6.39 -24.90 -11.05
C VAL A 262 -5.54 -23.64 -10.90
N ALA A 263 -4.52 -23.45 -11.72
CA ALA A 263 -3.71 -22.23 -11.72
C ALA A 263 -4.56 -20.98 -11.95
N ALA A 264 -5.48 -21.01 -12.91
CA ALA A 264 -6.42 -19.91 -13.18
C ALA A 264 -7.31 -19.60 -11.98
N ALA A 265 -7.87 -20.62 -11.34
CA ALA A 265 -8.67 -20.45 -10.13
C ALA A 265 -7.83 -19.85 -8.99
N MET A 266 -6.59 -20.32 -8.79
CA MET A 266 -5.67 -19.80 -7.76
C MET A 266 -5.32 -18.32 -7.98
N VAL A 267 -5.03 -17.92 -9.22
CA VAL A 267 -4.67 -16.54 -9.57
C VAL A 267 -5.84 -15.58 -9.30
N VAL A 268 -7.06 -15.98 -9.70
CA VAL A 268 -8.25 -15.12 -9.59
C VAL A 268 -8.83 -15.11 -8.17
N SER A 269 -8.77 -16.23 -7.44
CA SER A 269 -9.31 -16.32 -6.07
C SER A 269 -8.41 -15.67 -5.02
N ARG A 270 -7.30 -15.08 -5.41
CA ARG A 270 -6.31 -14.55 -4.48
C ARG A 270 -6.80 -13.34 -3.71
N VAL A 271 -6.84 -13.48 -2.38
CA VAL A 271 -7.18 -12.42 -1.43
C VAL A 271 -6.00 -12.24 -0.48
N GLY A 272 -5.29 -11.11 -0.59
CA GLY A 272 -4.17 -10.82 0.30
C GLY A 272 -2.98 -10.20 -0.43
N LYS A 273 -2.26 -9.29 0.23
CA LYS A 273 -1.33 -8.39 -0.45
C LYS A 273 0.15 -8.76 -0.34
N ASP A 274 0.57 -9.69 0.56
CA ASP A 274 2.00 -9.81 0.89
C ASP A 274 2.53 -11.25 1.11
N GLN A 275 1.77 -12.30 0.79
CA GLN A 275 2.22 -13.68 1.00
C GLN A 275 1.82 -14.61 -0.16
N ASP A 276 2.64 -15.62 -0.45
CA ASP A 276 2.28 -16.68 -1.39
C ASP A 276 1.14 -17.58 -0.85
N VAL A 277 0.43 -18.28 -1.77
CA VAL A 277 -0.76 -19.10 -1.43
C VAL A 277 -0.42 -20.21 -0.43
N GLY A 278 0.74 -20.85 -0.58
CA GLY A 278 1.16 -21.93 0.31
C GLY A 278 1.35 -21.45 1.75
N THR A 279 2.06 -20.33 1.91
CA THR A 279 2.28 -19.70 3.23
C THR A 279 0.97 -19.20 3.83
N GLN A 280 0.07 -18.63 3.04
CA GLN A 280 -1.24 -18.16 3.49
C GLN A 280 -2.12 -19.32 3.98
N ILE A 281 -2.24 -20.40 3.20
CA ILE A 281 -3.00 -21.60 3.59
C ILE A 281 -2.39 -22.22 4.85
N ALA A 282 -1.07 -22.40 4.88
CA ALA A 282 -0.40 -22.97 6.05
C ALA A 282 -0.64 -22.11 7.31
N ALA A 283 -0.51 -20.78 7.18
CA ALA A 283 -0.77 -19.87 8.29
C ALA A 283 -2.22 -19.89 8.76
N GLN A 284 -3.19 -19.94 7.86
CA GLN A 284 -4.60 -19.91 8.23
C GLN A 284 -5.13 -21.27 8.73
N MET A 285 -4.73 -22.37 8.09
CA MET A 285 -5.20 -23.71 8.48
C MET A 285 -4.50 -24.27 9.71
N PHE A 286 -3.19 -24.07 9.81
CA PHE A 286 -2.38 -24.70 10.85
C PHE A 286 -2.01 -23.78 12.02
N ASN A 287 -2.38 -22.51 12.01
CA ASN A 287 -1.99 -21.55 13.06
C ASN A 287 -2.91 -21.57 14.30
N SER A 288 -3.95 -22.43 14.32
CA SER A 288 -4.85 -22.55 15.47
C SER A 288 -4.60 -23.86 16.23
N PRO A 289 -3.85 -23.85 17.36
CA PRO A 289 -3.59 -25.04 18.16
C PRO A 289 -4.87 -25.69 18.70
N ARG A 290 -5.94 -24.89 18.92
CA ARG A 290 -7.24 -25.41 19.39
C ARG A 290 -7.95 -26.20 18.31
N ALA A 291 -7.99 -25.66 17.06
CA ALA A 291 -8.60 -26.36 15.93
C ALA A 291 -7.90 -27.70 15.65
N LEU A 292 -6.56 -27.69 15.58
CA LEU A 292 -5.77 -28.92 15.39
C LEU A 292 -6.01 -29.94 16.48
N GLY A 293 -6.10 -29.53 17.76
CA GLY A 293 -6.34 -30.42 18.87
C GLY A 293 -7.74 -31.03 18.84
N ILE A 294 -8.77 -30.26 18.49
CA ILE A 294 -10.15 -30.78 18.35
C ILE A 294 -10.24 -31.77 17.19
N THR A 295 -9.65 -31.39 16.02
CA THR A 295 -9.63 -32.29 14.85
C THR A 295 -8.89 -33.60 15.15
N ALA A 296 -7.76 -33.53 15.83
CA ALA A 296 -7.04 -34.75 16.30
C ALA A 296 -7.90 -35.63 17.20
N GLY A 297 -8.66 -35.04 18.12
CA GLY A 297 -9.59 -35.75 18.99
C GLY A 297 -10.71 -36.43 18.19
N VAL A 298 -11.34 -35.72 17.26
CA VAL A 298 -12.41 -36.30 16.41
C VAL A 298 -11.89 -37.45 15.55
N ILE A 299 -10.74 -37.25 14.87
CA ILE A 299 -10.14 -38.31 14.03
C ILE A 299 -9.72 -39.49 14.89
N GLY A 300 -9.16 -39.27 16.09
CA GLY A 300 -8.79 -40.31 17.02
C GLY A 300 -10.00 -41.15 17.50
N THR A 301 -11.12 -40.48 17.81
CA THR A 301 -12.37 -41.20 18.18
C THR A 301 -12.96 -42.00 17.04
N LEU A 302 -12.93 -41.45 15.80
CA LEU A 302 -13.35 -42.20 14.60
C LEU A 302 -12.45 -43.41 14.36
N GLY A 303 -11.16 -43.32 14.65
CA GLY A 303 -10.21 -44.44 14.56
C GLY A 303 -10.44 -45.55 15.56
N LEU A 304 -11.25 -45.36 16.60
CA LEU A 304 -11.60 -46.39 17.58
C LEU A 304 -12.85 -47.18 17.18
N ILE A 305 -13.58 -46.76 16.15
CA ILE A 305 -14.79 -47.47 15.70
C ILE A 305 -14.41 -48.80 15.03
N PRO A 306 -15.03 -49.93 15.44
CA PRO A 306 -14.77 -51.22 14.82
C PRO A 306 -15.06 -51.21 13.31
N GLY A 307 -14.12 -51.72 12.50
CA GLY A 307 -14.22 -51.76 11.05
C GLY A 307 -13.52 -50.58 10.33
N MET A 308 -13.05 -49.58 11.05
CA MET A 308 -12.23 -48.50 10.48
C MET A 308 -10.75 -48.90 10.40
N PRO A 309 -9.97 -48.29 9.49
CA PRO A 309 -8.51 -48.54 9.40
C PRO A 309 -7.78 -47.83 10.56
N HIS A 310 -7.82 -48.40 11.74
CA HIS A 310 -7.33 -47.84 13.01
C HIS A 310 -5.94 -47.21 12.89
N VAL A 311 -4.98 -47.87 12.23
CA VAL A 311 -3.59 -47.41 12.11
C VAL A 311 -3.51 -46.07 11.41
N VAL A 312 -4.23 -45.91 10.30
CA VAL A 312 -4.20 -44.64 9.51
C VAL A 312 -4.79 -43.49 10.31
N PHE A 313 -5.96 -43.71 10.93
CA PHE A 313 -6.62 -42.67 11.75
C PHE A 313 -5.76 -42.26 12.95
N LEU A 314 -5.14 -43.25 13.64
CA LEU A 314 -4.27 -42.95 14.78
C LEU A 314 -2.99 -42.22 14.38
N ILE A 315 -2.39 -42.57 13.23
CA ILE A 315 -1.21 -41.81 12.71
C ILE A 315 -1.58 -40.37 12.46
N ILE A 316 -2.68 -40.10 11.75
CA ILE A 316 -3.11 -38.72 11.42
C ILE A 316 -3.48 -37.95 12.69
N ALA A 317 -4.24 -38.58 13.60
CA ALA A 317 -4.62 -37.99 14.89
C ALA A 317 -3.40 -37.66 15.75
N SER A 318 -2.40 -38.53 15.77
CA SER A 318 -1.14 -38.33 16.51
C SER A 318 -0.32 -37.19 15.89
N ALA A 319 -0.23 -37.10 14.56
CA ALA A 319 0.48 -36.03 13.86
C ALA A 319 -0.15 -34.66 14.12
N LEU A 320 -1.48 -34.56 14.03
CA LEU A 320 -2.23 -33.35 14.33
C LEU A 320 -2.15 -32.95 15.80
N GLY A 321 -2.27 -33.94 16.70
CA GLY A 321 -2.14 -33.77 18.15
C GLY A 321 -0.75 -33.27 18.55
N TYR A 322 0.31 -33.86 17.97
CA TYR A 322 1.68 -33.42 18.17
C TYR A 322 1.91 -32.00 17.66
N SER A 323 1.40 -31.69 16.47
CA SER A 323 1.48 -30.34 15.90
C SER A 323 0.77 -29.32 16.81
N SER A 324 -0.43 -29.65 17.32
CA SER A 324 -1.17 -28.81 18.28
C SER A 324 -0.40 -28.62 19.59
N TYR A 325 0.21 -29.67 20.12
CA TYR A 325 1.03 -29.63 21.34
C TYR A 325 2.28 -28.78 21.13
N TRP A 326 3.02 -29.00 20.05
CA TRP A 326 4.24 -28.27 19.71
C TRP A 326 3.97 -26.75 19.54
N MET A 327 2.88 -26.39 18.88
CA MET A 327 2.47 -25.00 18.73
C MET A 327 2.07 -24.34 20.06
N ARG A 328 1.31 -25.05 20.90
CA ARG A 328 0.97 -24.57 22.26
C ARG A 328 2.23 -24.36 23.11
N GLU A 329 3.19 -25.28 23.00
CA GLU A 329 4.46 -25.15 23.71
C GLU A 329 5.32 -24.01 23.14
N ARG A 330 5.33 -23.80 21.81
CA ARG A 330 5.95 -22.64 21.19
C ARG A 330 5.30 -21.34 21.64
N ASP A 331 3.97 -21.25 21.65
CA ASP A 331 3.23 -20.09 22.12
C ASP A 331 3.45 -19.84 23.62
N ARG A 332 3.53 -20.93 24.43
CA ARG A 332 3.93 -20.85 25.83
C ARG A 332 5.36 -20.37 25.99
N ARG A 333 6.29 -20.86 25.18
CA ARG A 333 7.70 -20.41 25.19
C ARG A 333 7.84 -18.96 24.72
N VAL A 334 7.04 -18.51 23.75
CA VAL A 334 6.99 -17.10 23.31
C VAL A 334 6.30 -16.23 24.38
N LYS A 335 5.28 -16.73 25.05
CA LYS A 335 4.64 -16.02 26.18
C LYS A 335 5.45 -16.13 27.47
N ASN A 336 6.21 -17.21 27.67
CA ASN A 336 7.09 -17.48 28.81
C ASN A 336 8.57 -17.34 28.43
N ALA A 337 8.92 -17.09 27.13
CA ALA A 337 10.18 -16.45 26.87
C ALA A 337 10.14 -15.23 27.77
N PRO A 338 11.07 -15.11 28.71
CA PRO A 338 11.16 -13.86 29.39
C PRO A 338 11.25 -12.85 28.26
N VAL A 339 10.17 -12.08 27.99
CA VAL A 339 10.39 -10.69 27.79
C VAL A 339 11.55 -10.48 28.71
N LYS A 340 12.72 -10.02 28.28
CA LYS A 340 13.69 -9.44 29.16
C LYS A 340 12.95 -8.29 29.88
N SER A 341 11.93 -8.68 30.60
CA SER A 341 11.53 -8.11 31.84
C SER A 341 12.81 -8.15 32.60
N LYS A 342 13.48 -7.01 32.71
CA LYS A 342 14.32 -6.76 33.88
C LYS A 342 13.61 -7.48 35.00
N ALA A 343 14.28 -8.49 35.58
CA ALA A 343 13.82 -9.19 36.76
C ALA A 343 13.17 -8.16 37.68
N PRO A 344 12.09 -8.52 38.44
CA PRO A 344 11.73 -7.68 39.56
C PRO A 344 13.01 -7.58 40.42
N VAL A 345 13.66 -6.44 40.28
CA VAL A 345 14.72 -6.06 41.20
C VAL A 345 14.03 -6.06 42.53
N THR A 346 14.34 -7.05 43.33
CA THR A 346 14.10 -7.00 44.76
C THR A 346 14.58 -5.60 45.16
N GLU A 347 13.63 -4.77 45.59
CA GLU A 347 13.90 -3.47 46.17
C GLU A 347 14.72 -3.69 47.46
N ALA A 348 16.04 -3.80 47.30
CA ALA A 348 16.97 -3.63 48.40
C ALA A 348 18.33 -3.23 47.74
N ASN A 349 18.62 -1.91 47.77
CA ASN A 349 19.94 -1.32 47.55
C ASN A 349 20.61 -1.53 46.18
N ALA A 350 19.94 -1.19 45.07
CA ALA A 350 20.67 -0.84 43.87
C ALA A 350 20.74 0.68 43.75
N GLU A 351 21.94 1.25 43.82
CA GLU A 351 22.19 2.63 43.44
C GLU A 351 21.70 2.86 42.01
N ALA A 352 20.95 3.97 41.80
CA ALA A 352 20.41 4.34 40.50
C ALA A 352 21.53 4.44 39.46
N SER A 353 21.44 3.62 38.39
CA SER A 353 22.35 3.66 37.27
C SER A 353 21.80 4.57 36.16
N TRP A 354 22.68 5.23 35.40
CA TRP A 354 22.30 5.98 34.20
C TRP A 354 21.60 5.10 33.15
N ASP A 355 21.85 3.79 33.15
CA ASP A 355 21.21 2.82 32.26
C ASP A 355 19.74 2.55 32.61
N ASP A 356 19.28 2.95 33.80
CA ASP A 356 17.89 2.82 34.24
C ASP A 356 17.02 3.98 33.76
N LEU A 357 17.64 5.07 33.28
CA LEU A 357 16.93 6.23 32.76
C LEU A 357 16.60 6.03 31.28
N LEU A 358 15.33 5.73 31.00
CA LEU A 358 14.87 5.72 29.60
C LEU A 358 14.93 7.15 29.04
N PRO A 359 15.57 7.37 27.88
CA PRO A 359 15.61 8.69 27.27
C PRO A 359 14.19 9.16 26.95
N ILE A 360 13.93 10.43 27.24
CA ILE A 360 12.62 11.06 26.94
C ILE A 360 12.45 11.16 25.42
N ASP A 361 11.36 10.62 24.90
CA ASP A 361 11.04 10.71 23.48
C ASP A 361 10.81 12.18 23.06
N THR A 362 11.39 12.57 21.93
CA THR A 362 11.20 13.92 21.40
C THR A 362 9.75 14.17 21.03
N LEU A 363 9.08 13.17 20.43
CA LEU A 363 7.67 13.22 20.05
C LEU A 363 7.02 11.87 20.40
N GLY A 364 6.07 11.89 21.33
CA GLY A 364 5.35 10.72 21.82
C GLY A 364 3.86 10.79 21.54
N LEU A 365 3.26 9.64 21.31
CA LEU A 365 1.81 9.42 21.27
C LEU A 365 1.46 8.33 22.28
N GLU A 366 0.82 8.71 23.37
CA GLU A 366 0.29 7.78 24.36
C GLU A 366 -1.17 7.44 24.01
N VAL A 367 -1.53 6.17 24.05
CA VAL A 367 -2.87 5.69 23.66
C VAL A 367 -3.51 4.86 24.78
N GLY A 368 -4.78 5.10 25.05
CA GLY A 368 -5.58 4.28 25.94
C GLY A 368 -5.87 2.90 25.33
N TYR A 369 -6.25 1.93 26.14
CA TYR A 369 -6.28 0.53 25.77
C TYR A 369 -7.21 0.21 24.56
N ARG A 370 -8.30 0.95 24.35
CA ARG A 370 -9.20 0.77 23.20
C ARG A 370 -8.54 1.19 21.88
N LEU A 371 -7.61 2.13 21.93
CA LEU A 371 -6.93 2.66 20.76
C LEU A 371 -5.74 1.77 20.32
N ILE A 372 -5.35 0.79 21.12
CA ILE A 372 -4.29 -0.19 20.75
C ILE A 372 -4.65 -0.91 19.46
N SER A 373 -5.94 -1.16 19.21
CA SER A 373 -6.39 -1.77 17.95
C SER A 373 -6.04 -0.97 16.70
N LEU A 374 -5.90 0.36 16.80
CA LEU A 374 -5.53 1.24 15.67
C LEU A 374 -4.03 1.19 15.36
N VAL A 375 -3.22 0.72 16.31
CA VAL A 375 -1.75 0.65 16.21
C VAL A 375 -1.28 -0.77 15.88
N ASP A 376 -2.09 -1.79 16.21
CA ASP A 376 -1.75 -3.19 16.02
C ASP A 376 -1.83 -3.60 14.54
N LYS A 377 -0.67 -3.87 13.94
CA LYS A 377 -0.58 -4.34 12.54
C LYS A 377 -1.33 -5.66 12.29
N ALA A 378 -1.50 -6.49 13.32
CA ALA A 378 -2.22 -7.76 13.21
C ALA A 378 -3.75 -7.58 13.13
N ARG A 379 -4.24 -6.36 13.40
CA ARG A 379 -5.65 -5.98 13.42
C ARG A 379 -6.00 -4.87 12.42
N ASP A 380 -5.27 -4.78 11.30
CA ASP A 380 -5.43 -3.73 10.27
C ASP A 380 -5.32 -2.28 10.80
N GLY A 381 -4.46 -2.06 11.79
CA GLY A 381 -4.24 -0.74 12.38
C GLY A 381 -3.61 0.26 11.40
N ASP A 382 -4.41 1.15 10.86
CA ASP A 382 -4.03 2.17 9.86
C ASP A 382 -3.21 3.33 10.43
N LEU A 383 -3.25 3.55 11.74
CA LEU A 383 -2.66 4.75 12.37
C LEU A 383 -1.15 4.87 12.11
N LEU A 384 -0.41 3.76 12.13
CA LEU A 384 1.04 3.76 11.85
C LEU A 384 1.36 4.22 10.44
N VAL A 385 0.54 3.83 9.46
CA VAL A 385 0.71 4.23 8.05
C VAL A 385 0.42 5.71 7.90
N ARG A 386 -0.64 6.20 8.54
CA ARG A 386 -1.02 7.62 8.53
C ARG A 386 0.03 8.50 9.20
N ILE A 387 0.58 8.10 10.34
CA ILE A 387 1.67 8.83 11.01
C ILE A 387 2.90 8.96 10.11
N LYS A 388 3.27 7.90 9.37
CA LYS A 388 4.35 7.97 8.38
C LYS A 388 4.01 8.96 7.26
N GLY A 389 2.76 8.98 6.79
CA GLY A 389 2.25 9.94 5.82
C GLY A 389 2.33 11.38 6.33
N VAL A 390 1.86 11.62 7.54
CA VAL A 390 1.94 12.95 8.21
C VAL A 390 3.38 13.45 8.32
N ARG A 391 4.32 12.60 8.76
CA ARG A 391 5.75 12.97 8.83
C ARG A 391 6.34 13.30 7.45
N ARG A 392 5.98 12.55 6.42
CA ARG A 392 6.41 12.83 5.04
C ARG A 392 5.86 14.16 4.53
N LYS A 393 4.56 14.39 4.71
CA LYS A 393 3.92 15.64 4.33
C LYS A 393 4.54 16.83 5.07
N PHE A 394 4.72 16.72 6.37
CA PHE A 394 5.41 17.75 7.17
C PHE A 394 6.79 18.08 6.60
N ALA A 395 7.59 17.06 6.27
CA ALA A 395 8.93 17.28 5.70
C ALA A 395 8.88 17.98 4.34
N GLN A 396 7.88 17.66 3.51
CA GLN A 396 7.66 18.31 2.21
C GLN A 396 7.20 19.77 2.35
N ASP A 397 6.31 20.04 3.29
CA ASP A 397 5.73 21.36 3.50
C ASP A 397 6.72 22.28 4.24
N VAL A 398 7.28 21.84 5.35
CA VAL A 398 8.10 22.67 6.25
C VAL A 398 9.58 22.69 5.86
N GLY A 399 10.09 21.59 5.29
CA GLY A 399 11.45 21.53 4.72
C GLY A 399 12.47 20.75 5.55
N PHE A 400 12.10 20.07 6.63
CA PHE A 400 12.99 19.15 7.37
C PHE A 400 12.27 17.90 7.86
N LEU A 401 13.00 16.80 8.06
CA LEU A 401 12.43 15.54 8.54
C LEU A 401 12.26 15.60 10.07
N PRO A 402 11.01 15.53 10.58
CA PRO A 402 10.76 15.56 12.02
C PRO A 402 11.20 14.25 12.69
N PRO A 403 11.51 14.27 14.01
CA PRO A 403 11.86 13.06 14.76
C PRO A 403 10.77 11.98 14.64
N PRO A 404 11.12 10.69 14.87
CA PRO A 404 10.14 9.62 14.88
C PRO A 404 9.10 9.84 15.98
N VAL A 405 7.84 9.44 15.71
CA VAL A 405 6.76 9.43 16.69
C VAL A 405 6.82 8.10 17.44
N HIS A 406 7.10 8.13 18.71
CA HIS A 406 7.10 6.94 19.56
C HIS A 406 5.72 6.73 20.14
N ILE A 407 5.13 5.55 19.89
CA ILE A 407 3.80 5.23 20.36
C ILE A 407 3.92 4.29 21.55
N ARG A 408 3.25 4.65 22.65
CA ARG A 408 3.21 3.85 23.87
C ARG A 408 1.78 3.67 24.33
N ASP A 409 1.47 2.49 24.86
CA ASP A 409 0.23 2.27 25.62
C ASP A 409 0.35 2.90 27.01
N ASN A 410 -0.67 3.62 27.41
CA ASN A 410 -0.75 4.21 28.74
C ASN A 410 -2.08 3.81 29.40
N LEU A 411 -1.97 2.92 30.40
CA LEU A 411 -3.12 2.38 31.13
C LEU A 411 -3.76 3.37 32.11
N GLU A 412 -3.07 4.48 32.41
CA GLU A 412 -3.61 5.57 33.25
C GLU A 412 -4.60 6.46 32.47
N LEU A 413 -4.53 6.43 31.14
CA LEU A 413 -5.47 7.16 30.28
C LEU A 413 -6.82 6.46 30.24
N LYS A 414 -7.89 7.26 30.08
CA LYS A 414 -9.22 6.71 29.76
C LYS A 414 -9.15 5.84 28.50
N PRO A 415 -9.98 4.80 28.39
CA PRO A 415 -9.87 3.79 27.31
C PRO A 415 -9.81 4.34 25.88
N SER A 416 -10.55 5.40 25.59
CA SER A 416 -10.68 6.01 24.26
C SER A 416 -9.87 7.31 24.13
N MET A 417 -9.03 7.62 25.12
CA MET A 417 -8.23 8.83 25.16
C MET A 417 -6.84 8.61 24.57
N TYR A 418 -6.30 9.63 23.92
CA TYR A 418 -4.91 9.69 23.52
C TYR A 418 -4.28 11.00 23.94
N ARG A 419 -2.96 10.99 24.07
CA ARG A 419 -2.17 12.13 24.52
C ARG A 419 -0.94 12.28 23.64
N LEU A 420 -0.66 13.49 23.22
CA LEU A 420 0.52 13.83 22.43
C LEU A 420 1.52 14.56 23.32
N THR A 421 2.76 14.08 23.35
CA THR A 421 3.83 14.61 24.17
C THR A 421 4.98 15.10 23.33
N LEU A 422 5.58 16.22 23.73
CA LEU A 422 6.77 16.79 23.14
C LEU A 422 7.84 16.94 24.23
N ARG A 423 8.93 16.17 24.13
CA ARG A 423 9.98 16.08 25.14
C ARG A 423 9.42 15.82 26.55
N GLY A 424 8.45 14.91 26.64
CA GLY A 424 7.78 14.54 27.88
C GLY A 424 6.69 15.49 28.35
N ALA A 425 6.56 16.69 27.78
CA ALA A 425 5.48 17.62 28.10
C ALA A 425 4.24 17.33 27.25
N VAL A 426 3.06 17.35 27.87
CA VAL A 426 1.78 17.18 27.17
C VAL A 426 1.50 18.41 26.31
N VAL A 427 1.31 18.25 25.02
CA VAL A 427 1.01 19.33 24.07
C VAL A 427 -0.40 19.23 23.49
N GLY A 428 -1.05 18.07 23.60
CA GLY A 428 -2.43 17.88 23.19
C GLY A 428 -3.01 16.58 23.69
N GLU A 429 -4.32 16.58 23.89
CA GLU A 429 -5.11 15.40 24.29
C GLU A 429 -6.39 15.35 23.46
N GLY A 430 -6.93 14.16 23.27
CA GLY A 430 -8.19 13.99 22.56
C GLY A 430 -8.83 12.64 22.85
N GLU A 431 -10.10 12.52 22.48
CA GLU A 431 -10.83 11.25 22.53
C GLU A 431 -11.11 10.77 21.11
N ALA A 432 -10.93 9.47 20.89
CA ALA A 432 -11.19 8.84 19.61
C ALA A 432 -11.86 7.47 19.82
N PHE A 433 -12.88 7.16 19.04
CA PHE A 433 -13.70 5.96 19.22
C PHE A 433 -13.52 5.01 18.03
N PRO A 434 -12.78 3.89 18.18
CA PRO A 434 -12.63 2.90 17.12
C PRO A 434 -13.99 2.38 16.66
N GLY A 435 -14.17 2.32 15.33
CA GLY A 435 -15.43 1.88 14.70
C GLY A 435 -16.51 2.97 14.57
N MET A 436 -16.24 4.21 15.03
CA MET A 436 -17.11 5.37 14.82
C MET A 436 -16.45 6.39 13.88
N TRP A 437 -17.27 7.30 13.36
CA TRP A 437 -16.86 8.37 12.46
C TRP A 437 -17.09 9.72 13.11
N LEU A 438 -16.15 10.65 12.93
CA LEU A 438 -16.31 12.02 13.41
C LEU A 438 -16.88 12.89 12.29
N ALA A 439 -18.10 13.41 12.51
CA ALA A 439 -18.74 14.38 11.63
C ALA A 439 -18.46 15.79 12.16
N ILE A 440 -17.58 16.53 11.46
CA ILE A 440 -17.14 17.88 11.80
C ILE A 440 -18.01 18.88 11.06
N ASN A 441 -18.57 19.88 11.77
CA ASN A 441 -19.34 20.96 11.16
C ASN A 441 -18.42 22.10 10.73
N PRO A 442 -18.24 22.36 9.41
CA PRO A 442 -17.41 23.46 8.93
C PRO A 442 -18.03 24.87 9.08
N GLY A 443 -19.23 24.98 9.71
CA GLY A 443 -19.93 26.25 9.93
C GLY A 443 -21.20 26.46 9.10
N GLY A 444 -21.56 25.53 8.22
CA GLY A 444 -22.74 25.65 7.34
C GLY A 444 -23.82 24.58 7.52
N ALA A 445 -23.55 23.55 8.30
CA ALA A 445 -24.50 22.45 8.48
C ALA A 445 -25.49 22.75 9.61
N ASN A 446 -26.79 22.88 9.26
CA ASN A 446 -27.88 23.20 10.20
C ASN A 446 -28.63 21.96 10.71
N THR A 447 -28.20 20.75 10.36
CA THR A 447 -28.87 19.50 10.69
C THR A 447 -28.33 18.92 11.99
N THR A 448 -29.21 18.46 12.89
CA THR A 448 -28.81 17.81 14.13
C THR A 448 -28.59 16.32 13.86
N LEU A 449 -27.32 15.87 13.99
CA LEU A 449 -26.97 14.45 13.91
C LEU A 449 -27.17 13.77 15.27
N ILE A 450 -27.57 12.50 15.25
CA ILE A 450 -27.69 11.66 16.44
C ILE A 450 -26.31 11.04 16.73
N GLY A 451 -25.73 11.34 17.88
CA GLY A 451 -24.42 10.83 18.29
C GLY A 451 -23.84 11.56 19.49
N THR A 452 -22.60 11.25 19.83
CA THR A 452 -21.89 11.89 20.94
C THR A 452 -21.29 13.22 20.49
N ARG A 453 -21.81 14.32 21.01
CA ARG A 453 -21.29 15.67 20.71
C ARG A 453 -19.90 15.83 21.30
N THR A 454 -19.02 16.40 20.52
CA THR A 454 -17.63 16.70 20.89
C THR A 454 -17.13 17.92 20.13
N THR A 455 -15.87 18.25 20.33
CA THR A 455 -15.15 19.26 19.56
C THR A 455 -13.99 18.60 18.85
N ASP A 456 -13.77 18.91 17.58
CA ASP A 456 -12.62 18.40 16.84
C ASP A 456 -11.31 18.82 17.53
N PRO A 457 -10.43 17.88 17.89
CA PRO A 457 -9.22 18.20 18.67
C PRO A 457 -8.17 18.99 17.88
N ALA A 458 -8.21 18.97 16.54
CA ALA A 458 -7.24 19.67 15.69
C ALA A 458 -7.58 21.17 15.52
N PHE A 459 -8.84 21.47 15.20
CA PHE A 459 -9.25 22.82 14.80
C PHE A 459 -10.27 23.46 15.72
N GLY A 460 -10.76 22.73 16.74
CA GLY A 460 -11.73 23.25 17.71
C GLY A 460 -13.14 23.43 17.16
N LEU A 461 -13.47 22.80 16.03
CA LEU A 461 -14.78 22.90 15.40
C LEU A 461 -15.81 21.99 16.10
N PRO A 462 -17.10 22.37 16.14
CA PRO A 462 -18.15 21.50 16.66
C PRO A 462 -18.22 20.20 15.86
N ALA A 463 -18.26 19.07 16.54
CA ALA A 463 -18.27 17.76 15.90
C ALA A 463 -19.15 16.75 16.65
N VAL A 464 -19.54 15.67 15.98
CA VAL A 464 -20.36 14.59 16.54
C VAL A 464 -19.80 13.25 16.13
N TRP A 465 -19.57 12.34 17.07
CA TRP A 465 -19.27 10.95 16.79
C TRP A 465 -20.53 10.21 16.39
N ILE A 466 -20.51 9.64 15.17
CA ILE A 466 -21.64 8.94 14.52
C ILE A 466 -21.29 7.51 14.18
N GLU A 467 -22.30 6.65 14.06
CA GLU A 467 -22.16 5.30 13.53
C GLU A 467 -21.96 5.30 11.99
N GLU A 468 -21.39 4.25 11.45
CA GLU A 468 -21.12 4.11 10.01
C GLU A 468 -22.37 4.30 9.14
N ARG A 469 -23.53 3.85 9.61
CA ARG A 469 -24.81 4.01 8.89
C ARG A 469 -25.20 5.47 8.62
N GLN A 470 -24.74 6.40 9.44
CA GLN A 470 -25.05 7.83 9.31
C GLN A 470 -24.02 8.60 8.48
N ARG A 471 -22.95 7.95 8.06
CA ARG A 471 -21.84 8.57 7.32
C ARG A 471 -22.31 9.31 6.08
N GLU A 472 -23.03 8.63 5.19
CA GLU A 472 -23.52 9.23 3.94
C GLU A 472 -24.51 10.37 4.20
N THR A 473 -25.41 10.19 5.15
CA THR A 473 -26.37 11.23 5.55
C THR A 473 -25.67 12.47 6.09
N ALA A 474 -24.63 12.31 6.91
CA ALA A 474 -23.85 13.41 7.43
C ALA A 474 -23.10 14.16 6.32
N GLN A 475 -22.50 13.44 5.37
CA GLN A 475 -21.83 14.03 4.20
C GLN A 475 -22.79 14.83 3.32
N MET A 476 -23.99 14.28 3.04
CA MET A 476 -25.03 14.98 2.28
C MET A 476 -25.51 16.28 2.97
N ASN A 477 -25.47 16.33 4.28
CA ASN A 477 -25.82 17.52 5.09
C ASN A 477 -24.66 18.51 5.26
N GLY A 478 -23.54 18.34 4.55
CA GLY A 478 -22.42 19.27 4.55
C GLY A 478 -21.41 19.09 5.69
N PHE A 479 -21.46 17.97 6.45
CA PHE A 479 -20.43 17.63 7.41
C PHE A 479 -19.21 17.01 6.75
N THR A 480 -18.03 17.34 7.25
CA THR A 480 -16.80 16.61 6.91
C THR A 480 -16.70 15.39 7.82
N VAL A 481 -16.76 14.18 7.23
CA VAL A 481 -16.78 12.93 8.00
C VAL A 481 -15.46 12.21 7.85
N VAL A 482 -14.79 11.95 8.99
CA VAL A 482 -13.46 11.32 9.05
C VAL A 482 -13.45 10.13 10.01
N ASP A 483 -12.60 9.14 9.74
CA ASP A 483 -12.42 7.99 10.62
C ASP A 483 -11.55 8.32 11.85
N CYS A 484 -11.58 7.45 12.85
CA CYS A 484 -10.89 7.60 14.11
C CYS A 484 -9.36 7.78 13.95
N SER A 485 -8.71 7.04 13.05
CA SER A 485 -7.26 7.14 12.78
C SER A 485 -6.91 8.47 12.13
N THR A 486 -7.77 9.00 11.27
CA THR A 486 -7.61 10.33 10.64
C THR A 486 -7.69 11.43 11.67
N VAL A 487 -8.61 11.35 12.65
CA VAL A 487 -8.72 12.35 13.73
C VAL A 487 -7.40 12.47 14.49
N VAL A 488 -6.84 11.33 14.93
CA VAL A 488 -5.55 11.32 15.67
C VAL A 488 -4.41 11.83 14.79
N ALA A 489 -4.34 11.39 13.53
CA ALA A 489 -3.29 11.80 12.60
C ALA A 489 -3.36 13.30 12.25
N THR A 490 -4.56 13.85 12.08
CA THR A 490 -4.77 15.28 11.80
C THR A 490 -4.39 16.13 13.00
N HIS A 491 -4.76 15.73 14.22
CA HIS A 491 -4.36 16.41 15.43
C HIS A 491 -2.84 16.38 15.62
N LEU A 492 -2.20 15.23 15.39
CA LEU A 492 -0.74 15.11 15.38
C LEU A 492 -0.10 16.06 14.37
N SER A 493 -0.62 16.11 13.13
CA SER A 493 -0.13 16.99 12.06
C SER A 493 -0.22 18.45 12.46
N HIS A 494 -1.35 18.86 13.02
CA HIS A 494 -1.56 20.23 13.50
C HIS A 494 -0.57 20.62 14.61
N LEU A 495 -0.39 19.76 15.62
CA LEU A 495 0.55 20.01 16.71
C LEU A 495 2.01 20.01 16.26
N MET A 496 2.36 19.16 15.28
CA MET A 496 3.71 19.18 14.69
C MET A 496 3.99 20.51 13.98
N GLN A 497 3.03 21.05 13.23
CA GLN A 497 3.17 22.37 12.59
C GLN A 497 3.27 23.50 13.62
N LEU A 498 2.43 23.49 14.65
CA LEU A 498 2.44 24.48 15.72
C LEU A 498 3.76 24.50 16.48
N HIS A 499 4.38 23.34 16.67
CA HIS A 499 5.63 23.18 17.40
C HIS A 499 6.85 22.89 16.52
N ALA A 500 6.80 23.22 15.22
CA ALA A 500 7.84 22.93 14.25
C ALA A 500 9.24 23.40 14.71
N ALA A 501 9.33 24.61 15.26
CA ALA A 501 10.59 25.15 15.79
C ALA A 501 11.18 24.30 16.94
N LYS A 502 10.31 23.74 17.83
CA LYS A 502 10.75 22.89 18.93
C LYS A 502 11.15 21.48 18.47
N LEU A 503 10.60 21.01 17.33
CA LEU A 503 10.95 19.74 16.71
C LEU A 503 12.30 19.79 16.00
N LEU A 504 12.77 20.98 15.61
CA LEU A 504 14.06 21.16 14.96
C LEU A 504 15.18 21.19 16.00
N GLY A 505 15.69 20.03 16.35
CA GLY A 505 16.85 19.87 17.22
C GLY A 505 18.18 19.90 16.46
N ARG A 506 19.29 19.70 17.19
CA ARG A 506 20.61 19.69 16.59
C ARG A 506 20.82 18.53 15.59
N VAL A 507 20.24 17.37 15.91
CA VAL A 507 20.33 16.18 15.05
C VAL A 507 19.59 16.42 13.72
N GLU A 508 18.39 17.00 13.77
CA GLU A 508 17.59 17.32 12.61
C GLU A 508 18.30 18.36 11.72
N VAL A 509 18.92 19.39 12.31
CA VAL A 509 19.70 20.38 11.56
C VAL A 509 20.92 19.76 10.91
N GLN A 510 21.63 18.87 11.59
CA GLN A 510 22.77 18.16 11.01
C GLN A 510 22.35 17.28 9.82
N GLN A 511 21.27 16.51 9.96
CA GLN A 511 20.71 15.72 8.87
C GLN A 511 20.26 16.58 7.69
N LEU A 512 19.66 17.74 7.97
CA LEU A 512 19.27 18.71 6.94
C LEU A 512 20.49 19.24 6.18
N VAL A 513 21.54 19.65 6.89
CA VAL A 513 22.81 20.11 6.30
C VAL A 513 23.45 19.01 5.45
N GLU A 514 23.54 17.77 5.96
CA GLU A 514 24.05 16.62 5.21
C GLU A 514 23.23 16.35 3.94
N HIS A 515 21.90 16.49 4.01
CA HIS A 515 21.01 16.31 2.85
C HIS A 515 21.27 17.38 1.79
N VAL A 516 21.32 18.66 2.19
CA VAL A 516 21.56 19.78 1.27
C VAL A 516 22.99 19.73 0.72
N THR A 517 23.99 19.30 1.50
CA THR A 517 25.36 19.08 1.03
C THR A 517 25.43 18.05 -0.10
N LYS A 518 24.61 17.01 -0.10
CA LYS A 518 24.54 16.04 -1.21
C LYS A 518 24.02 16.67 -2.51
N LEU A 519 23.14 17.68 -2.40
CA LEU A 519 22.54 18.35 -3.54
C LEU A 519 23.41 19.51 -4.07
N ALA A 520 24.08 20.24 -3.19
CA ALA A 520 24.91 21.42 -3.51
C ALA A 520 26.16 21.50 -2.61
N PRO A 521 27.19 20.63 -2.81
CA PRO A 521 28.31 20.49 -1.89
C PRO A 521 29.09 21.78 -1.66
N LYS A 522 29.49 22.48 -2.73
CA LYS A 522 30.33 23.69 -2.66
C LYS A 522 29.66 24.84 -1.90
N MET A 523 28.37 25.03 -2.10
CA MET A 523 27.63 26.13 -1.49
C MET A 523 27.53 25.99 0.05
N ILE A 524 27.30 24.79 0.53
CA ILE A 524 27.15 24.53 1.97
C ILE A 524 28.49 24.55 2.70
N GLU A 525 29.52 23.87 2.16
CA GLU A 525 30.84 23.73 2.79
C GLU A 525 31.57 25.07 2.99
N GLU A 526 31.23 26.08 2.21
CA GLU A 526 31.79 27.43 2.34
C GLU A 526 31.12 28.22 3.46
N VAL A 527 29.83 27.95 3.76
CA VAL A 527 29.03 28.69 4.73
C VAL A 527 28.95 27.96 6.08
N VAL A 528 28.65 26.66 6.08
CA VAL A 528 28.46 25.87 7.30
C VAL A 528 29.53 24.74 7.33
N PRO A 529 30.37 24.62 8.35
CA PRO A 529 30.43 25.42 9.60
C PRO A 529 31.36 26.63 9.54
N LYS A 530 31.95 26.99 8.40
CA LYS A 530 33.06 27.97 8.33
C LYS A 530 32.64 29.39 8.71
N MET A 531 31.52 29.87 8.20
CA MET A 531 31.02 31.24 8.44
C MET A 531 29.93 31.22 9.53
N VAL A 532 29.03 30.21 9.53
CA VAL A 532 27.95 30.08 10.48
C VAL A 532 28.02 28.71 11.15
N SER A 533 28.10 28.69 12.49
CA SER A 533 28.14 27.44 13.25
C SER A 533 26.77 26.72 13.20
N ILE A 534 26.76 25.40 13.35
CA ILE A 534 25.51 24.61 13.41
C ILE A 534 24.54 25.13 14.48
N PRO A 535 24.96 25.51 15.72
CA PRO A 535 24.04 26.10 16.69
C PRO A 535 23.45 27.45 16.26
N ALA A 536 24.24 28.30 15.57
CA ALA A 536 23.75 29.56 15.05
C ALA A 536 22.74 29.34 13.92
N LEU A 537 23.03 28.45 12.98
CA LEU A 537 22.10 28.01 11.95
C LEU A 537 20.80 27.45 12.56
N GLN A 538 20.91 26.56 13.55
CA GLN A 538 19.74 26.04 14.26
C GLN A 538 18.86 27.16 14.81
N LYS A 539 19.45 28.15 15.46
CA LYS A 539 18.71 29.27 16.04
C LYS A 539 18.03 30.13 14.98
N VAL A 540 18.69 30.40 13.86
CA VAL A 540 18.12 31.12 12.71
C VAL A 540 16.92 30.36 12.14
N LEU A 541 17.07 29.07 11.87
CA LEU A 541 16.00 28.24 11.33
C LEU A 541 14.81 28.12 12.32
N GLN A 542 15.10 28.01 13.59
CA GLN A 542 14.05 28.00 14.64
C GLN A 542 13.26 29.31 14.66
N LEU A 543 13.94 30.47 14.54
CA LEU A 543 13.27 31.79 14.50
C LEU A 543 12.35 31.92 13.26
N LEU A 544 12.77 31.42 12.11
CA LEU A 544 11.91 31.36 10.92
C LEU A 544 10.67 30.52 11.16
N LEU A 545 10.86 29.31 11.70
CA LEU A 545 9.76 28.37 12.01
C LEU A 545 8.83 28.87 13.11
N GLU A 546 9.33 29.59 14.14
CA GLU A 546 8.52 30.21 15.19
C GLU A 546 7.51 31.20 14.63
N GLU A 547 7.84 31.86 13.54
CA GLU A 547 6.98 32.79 12.82
C GLU A 547 6.23 32.15 11.66
N GLY A 548 6.32 30.82 11.53
CA GLY A 548 5.61 30.02 10.52
C GLY A 548 6.16 30.17 9.11
N VAL A 549 7.40 30.62 8.96
CA VAL A 549 8.11 30.63 7.68
C VAL A 549 8.71 29.24 7.45
N HIS A 550 8.38 28.63 6.33
CA HIS A 550 8.90 27.32 5.95
C HIS A 550 10.38 27.43 5.54
N ILE A 551 11.16 26.42 5.92
CA ILE A 551 12.61 26.37 5.62
C ILE A 551 12.93 25.47 4.43
N ARG A 552 11.94 25.18 3.59
CA ARG A 552 12.09 24.31 2.41
C ARG A 552 13.13 24.81 1.42
N ASP A 553 13.19 26.13 1.23
CA ASP A 553 14.17 26.77 0.35
C ASP A 553 15.50 27.04 1.09
N MET A 554 16.17 25.93 1.45
CA MET A 554 17.49 26.00 2.09
C MET A 554 18.53 26.66 1.22
N ARG A 555 18.36 26.65 -0.11
CA ARG A 555 19.30 27.31 -1.02
C ARG A 555 19.30 28.83 -0.81
N SER A 556 18.16 29.47 -0.89
CA SER A 556 18.02 30.90 -0.66
C SER A 556 18.43 31.31 0.77
N ILE A 557 18.14 30.44 1.77
CA ILE A 557 18.56 30.67 3.15
C ILE A 557 20.10 30.68 3.25
N VAL A 558 20.79 29.71 2.64
CA VAL A 558 22.26 29.61 2.69
C VAL A 558 22.92 30.72 1.87
N GLU A 559 22.37 31.12 0.70
CA GLU A 559 22.84 32.24 -0.09
C GLU A 559 22.77 33.57 0.72
N SER A 560 21.65 33.82 1.39
CA SER A 560 21.50 35.00 2.27
C SER A 560 22.43 34.93 3.51
N LEU A 561 22.67 33.75 4.07
CA LEU A 561 23.66 33.60 5.14
C LEU A 561 25.09 33.88 4.65
N ALA A 562 25.45 33.43 3.46
CA ALA A 562 26.77 33.70 2.87
C ALA A 562 27.01 35.21 2.69
N GLU A 563 25.99 35.93 2.25
CA GLU A 563 26.07 37.38 2.03
C GLU A 563 26.23 38.18 3.33
N HIS A 564 25.47 37.79 4.37
CA HIS A 564 25.33 38.63 5.56
C HIS A 564 26.12 38.16 6.80
N SER A 565 26.55 36.90 6.87
CA SER A 565 27.22 36.36 8.07
C SER A 565 28.61 36.95 8.35
N SER A 566 29.25 37.59 7.36
CA SER A 566 30.52 38.30 7.56
C SER A 566 30.35 39.59 8.36
N THR A 567 29.18 40.24 8.28
CA THR A 567 28.90 41.53 8.92
C THR A 567 27.97 41.42 10.13
N VAL A 568 27.18 40.37 10.22
CA VAL A 568 26.15 40.13 11.25
C VAL A 568 26.34 38.77 11.89
N THR A 569 26.50 38.76 13.22
CA THR A 569 26.64 37.55 14.00
C THR A 569 25.37 37.19 14.83
N ASP A 570 24.46 38.15 15.01
CA ASP A 570 23.21 37.92 15.75
C ASP A 570 22.22 37.08 14.92
N PRO A 571 21.80 35.91 15.43
CA PRO A 571 20.85 35.05 14.72
C PRO A 571 19.48 35.71 14.46
N ALA A 572 19.03 36.64 15.30
CA ALA A 572 17.76 37.33 15.08
C ALA A 572 17.83 38.31 13.90
N GLU A 573 18.95 39.04 13.79
CA GLU A 573 19.17 39.93 12.66
C GLU A 573 19.43 39.17 11.36
N LEU A 574 20.15 38.04 11.41
CA LEU A 574 20.28 37.11 10.26
C LEU A 574 18.92 36.60 9.79
N ALA A 575 18.06 36.15 10.72
CA ALA A 575 16.71 35.70 10.38
C ALA A 575 15.87 36.81 9.72
N ARG A 576 16.00 38.06 10.19
CA ARG A 576 15.34 39.24 9.58
C ARG A 576 15.76 39.42 8.11
N ARG A 577 17.06 39.37 7.83
CA ARG A 577 17.59 39.54 6.44
C ARG A 577 17.19 38.40 5.54
N ILE A 578 17.24 37.13 6.06
CA ILE A 578 16.77 35.97 5.34
C ILE A 578 15.30 36.10 4.97
N ARG A 579 14.45 36.61 5.88
CA ARG A 579 13.02 36.82 5.58
C ARG A 579 12.79 37.77 4.42
N VAL A 580 13.57 38.86 4.33
CA VAL A 580 13.52 39.79 3.17
C VAL A 580 13.89 39.05 1.88
N HIS A 581 14.92 38.20 1.93
CA HIS A 581 15.32 37.40 0.76
C HIS A 581 14.25 36.36 0.39
N LEU A 582 13.54 35.79 1.38
CA LEU A 582 12.44 34.84 1.19
C LEU A 582 11.07 35.51 0.97
N ALA A 583 11.00 36.85 0.85
CA ALA A 583 9.76 37.60 0.72
C ALA A 583 8.78 37.04 -0.32
N PRO A 584 9.20 36.68 -1.58
CA PRO A 584 8.29 36.08 -2.54
C PRO A 584 7.66 34.77 -2.05
N SER A 585 8.44 33.91 -1.39
CA SER A 585 7.97 32.63 -0.85
C SER A 585 7.04 32.83 0.34
N ILE A 586 7.32 33.78 1.21
CA ILE A 586 6.50 34.11 2.38
C ILE A 586 5.14 34.66 1.93
N VAL A 587 5.13 35.60 0.97
CA VAL A 587 3.89 36.18 0.45
C VAL A 587 3.06 35.13 -0.28
N GLN A 588 3.69 34.26 -1.10
CA GLN A 588 3.00 33.17 -1.76
C GLN A 588 2.41 32.15 -0.78
N GLN A 589 3.09 31.89 0.34
CA GLN A 589 2.57 31.00 1.40
C GLN A 589 1.33 31.58 2.08
N ILE A 590 1.23 32.88 2.23
CA ILE A 590 0.12 33.56 2.93
C ILE A 590 -1.05 33.83 1.99
N TYR A 591 -0.79 34.36 0.80
CA TYR A 591 -1.79 34.87 -0.14
C TYR A 591 -1.99 34.00 -1.38
N GLY A 592 -1.17 32.93 -1.56
CA GLY A 592 -1.23 32.12 -2.77
C GLY A 592 -0.81 32.93 -4.03
N PRO A 593 -1.51 32.76 -5.15
CA PRO A 593 -1.15 33.43 -6.43
C PRO A 593 -1.65 34.87 -6.53
N SER A 594 -2.28 35.43 -5.50
CA SER A 594 -2.83 36.80 -5.53
C SER A 594 -1.71 37.84 -5.63
N LYS A 595 -1.88 38.83 -6.52
CA LYS A 595 -0.98 39.99 -6.64
C LYS A 595 -1.43 41.17 -5.79
N GLU A 596 -2.65 41.18 -5.30
CA GLU A 596 -3.18 42.17 -4.38
C GLU A 596 -3.21 41.61 -2.97
N LEU A 597 -2.56 42.31 -2.04
CA LEU A 597 -2.41 41.86 -0.66
C LEU A 597 -3.32 42.67 0.25
N ASP A 598 -4.37 42.05 0.77
CA ASP A 598 -5.23 42.66 1.77
C ASP A 598 -4.55 42.62 3.14
N VAL A 599 -4.15 43.78 3.66
CA VAL A 599 -3.41 43.88 4.92
C VAL A 599 -4.17 44.67 5.97
N ILE A 600 -3.85 44.37 7.22
CA ILE A 600 -4.19 45.20 8.37
C ILE A 600 -3.04 46.21 8.55
N ALA A 601 -3.34 47.46 8.79
CA ALA A 601 -2.36 48.48 9.11
C ALA A 601 -2.54 49.01 10.53
N LEU A 602 -1.52 49.67 11.09
CA LEU A 602 -1.64 50.46 12.32
C LEU A 602 -2.02 51.89 11.96
N GLU A 603 -2.81 52.51 12.82
CA GLU A 603 -3.05 53.93 12.73
C GLU A 603 -1.71 54.69 12.91
N PRO A 604 -1.43 55.75 12.15
CA PRO A 604 -0.11 56.42 12.16
C PRO A 604 0.40 56.88 13.52
N ASP A 605 -0.49 57.37 14.41
CA ASP A 605 -0.11 57.82 15.75
C ASP A 605 0.20 56.61 16.67
N LEU A 606 -0.56 55.55 16.54
CA LEU A 606 -0.31 54.28 17.23
C LEU A 606 0.99 53.63 16.75
N GLU A 607 1.24 53.66 15.44
CA GLU A 607 2.49 53.15 14.88
C GLU A 607 3.71 53.86 15.40
N ARG A 608 3.65 55.21 15.44
CA ARG A 608 4.73 56.03 16.04
C ARG A 608 4.97 55.71 17.52
N LEU A 609 3.91 55.65 18.30
CA LEU A 609 3.99 55.32 19.70
C LEU A 609 4.60 53.93 19.96
N VAL A 610 4.12 52.93 19.25
CA VAL A 610 4.63 51.54 19.35
C VAL A 610 6.09 51.47 18.88
N THR A 611 6.43 52.15 17.79
CA THR A 611 7.81 52.21 17.27
C THR A 611 8.73 52.84 18.32
N GLN A 612 8.37 54.00 18.90
CA GLN A 612 9.16 54.64 19.94
C GLN A 612 9.35 53.77 21.19
N ALA A 613 8.27 53.09 21.64
CA ALA A 613 8.34 52.23 22.80
C ALA A 613 9.23 50.98 22.57
N LEU A 614 9.09 50.30 21.39
CA LEU A 614 9.81 49.04 21.11
C LEU A 614 11.27 49.28 20.64
N THR A 615 11.64 50.46 20.17
CA THR A 615 13.01 50.78 19.71
C THR A 615 13.84 51.56 20.73
N SER A 616 13.26 51.96 21.88
CA SER A 616 13.97 52.72 22.91
C SER A 616 15.12 51.92 23.54
N PRO A 617 16.33 52.46 23.65
CA PRO A 617 17.51 51.79 24.18
C PRO A 617 17.37 51.35 25.65
N HIS A 618 16.46 51.96 26.40
CA HIS A 618 16.21 51.71 27.82
C HIS A 618 15.09 50.72 28.08
N GLY A 619 14.63 50.00 27.04
CA GLY A 619 13.60 48.93 27.17
C GLY A 619 12.32 49.46 27.80
N ALA A 620 11.83 50.64 27.39
CA ALA A 620 10.51 51.11 27.80
C ALA A 620 9.50 50.09 27.30
N ALA A 621 9.13 49.17 28.19
CA ALA A 621 8.09 48.21 27.90
C ALA A 621 6.82 48.96 27.53
N LEU A 622 6.14 48.56 26.48
CA LEU A 622 4.81 49.08 26.18
C LEU A 622 3.95 48.97 27.45
N ASP A 623 3.23 50.04 27.77
CA ASP A 623 2.31 49.97 28.90
C ASP A 623 1.43 48.71 28.80
N PRO A 624 1.32 47.89 29.84
CA PRO A 624 0.54 46.65 29.79
C PRO A 624 -0.90 46.84 29.29
N GLY A 625 -1.52 48.00 29.64
CA GLY A 625 -2.87 48.34 29.18
C GLY A 625 -2.93 48.60 27.64
N VAL A 626 -1.90 49.23 27.10
CA VAL A 626 -1.77 49.45 25.64
C VAL A 626 -1.49 48.16 24.93
N ALA A 627 -0.62 47.30 25.50
CA ALA A 627 -0.30 46.00 24.91
C ALA A 627 -1.54 45.08 24.87
N ASP A 628 -2.34 45.02 25.94
CA ASP A 628 -3.58 44.23 26.00
C ASP A 628 -4.65 44.76 25.02
N THR A 629 -4.79 46.08 24.93
CA THR A 629 -5.74 46.73 24.01
C THR A 629 -5.34 46.47 22.57
N LEU A 630 -4.07 46.62 22.23
CA LEU A 630 -3.51 46.29 20.92
C LEU A 630 -3.73 44.81 20.55
N GLY A 631 -3.48 43.93 21.50
CA GLY A 631 -3.70 42.49 21.32
C GLY A 631 -5.17 42.14 21.00
N ARG A 632 -6.11 42.77 21.72
CA ARG A 632 -7.55 42.60 21.52
C ARG A 632 -7.99 43.08 20.13
N HIS A 633 -7.63 44.32 19.78
CA HIS A 633 -7.97 44.88 18.47
C HIS A 633 -7.32 44.09 17.30
N ALA A 634 -6.09 43.60 17.50
CA ALA A 634 -5.44 42.75 16.55
C ALA A 634 -6.19 41.39 16.34
N ALA A 635 -6.67 40.79 17.44
CA ALA A 635 -7.46 39.56 17.36
C ALA A 635 -8.83 39.79 16.71
N GLU A 636 -9.50 40.88 16.98
CA GLU A 636 -10.77 41.29 16.35
C GLU A 636 -10.61 41.55 14.87
N SER A 637 -9.55 42.27 14.45
CA SER A 637 -9.26 42.56 13.06
C SER A 637 -8.85 41.30 12.31
N ALA A 638 -8.06 40.44 12.90
CA ALA A 638 -7.71 39.14 12.34
C ALA A 638 -8.94 38.28 12.09
N LYS A 639 -9.84 38.17 13.07
CA LYS A 639 -11.09 37.43 12.94
C LYS A 639 -11.99 38.00 11.84
N ARG A 640 -12.09 39.32 11.74
CA ARG A 640 -12.87 39.98 10.67
C ARG A 640 -12.33 39.63 9.28
N GLN A 641 -11.00 39.59 9.09
CA GLN A 641 -10.42 39.17 7.82
C GLN A 641 -10.66 37.67 7.54
N GLU A 642 -10.51 36.82 8.55
CA GLU A 642 -10.82 35.39 8.41
C GLU A 642 -12.30 35.14 8.04
N ASP A 643 -13.24 35.89 8.65
CA ASP A 643 -14.67 35.81 8.34
C ASP A 643 -15.00 36.24 6.90
N LEU A 644 -14.15 37.10 6.30
CA LEU A 644 -14.20 37.48 4.87
C LEU A 644 -13.45 36.50 3.95
N GLY A 645 -12.85 35.43 4.51
CA GLY A 645 -12.05 34.48 3.73
C GLY A 645 -10.67 35.01 3.32
N LEU A 646 -10.21 36.10 3.94
CA LEU A 646 -8.91 36.72 3.64
C LEU A 646 -7.87 36.34 4.70
N PRO A 647 -6.58 36.25 4.32
CA PRO A 647 -5.51 35.99 5.29
C PRO A 647 -5.37 37.14 6.29
N ALA A 648 -5.27 36.82 7.57
CA ALA A 648 -5.01 37.81 8.61
C ALA A 648 -3.52 38.19 8.61
N CYS A 649 -3.19 39.36 8.08
CA CYS A 649 -1.82 39.84 7.94
C CYS A 649 -1.69 41.32 8.35
N LEU A 650 -0.83 41.58 9.35
CA LEU A 650 -0.49 42.92 9.83
C LEU A 650 0.80 43.40 9.14
N LEU A 651 0.77 44.55 8.51
CA LEU A 651 1.91 45.19 7.90
C LEU A 651 2.46 46.28 8.83
N VAL A 652 3.77 46.24 9.10
CA VAL A 652 4.43 47.17 10.04
C VAL A 652 5.83 47.55 9.51
N PRO A 653 6.43 48.67 10.05
CA PRO A 653 7.83 49.01 9.80
C PRO A 653 8.81 47.88 10.23
N ASP A 654 9.90 47.76 9.49
CA ASP A 654 10.92 46.71 9.65
C ASP A 654 11.45 46.58 11.08
N MET A 655 11.67 47.71 11.76
CA MET A 655 12.26 47.74 13.11
C MET A 655 11.37 47.11 14.17
N ILE A 656 10.06 47.23 14.02
CA ILE A 656 9.11 46.74 15.00
C ILE A 656 8.49 45.39 14.66
N ARG A 657 8.73 44.87 13.46
CA ARG A 657 8.07 43.64 13.01
C ARG A 657 8.28 42.44 13.95
N ALA A 658 9.53 42.13 14.31
CA ALA A 658 9.82 40.98 15.19
C ALA A 658 9.29 41.14 16.63
N PRO A 659 9.45 42.31 17.28
CA PRO A 659 8.80 42.58 18.58
C PRO A 659 7.28 42.46 18.50
N MET A 660 6.64 43.02 17.45
CA MET A 660 5.19 42.96 17.25
C MET A 660 4.69 41.54 17.07
N ALA A 661 5.37 40.77 16.26
CA ALA A 661 5.03 39.34 16.03
C ALA A 661 5.04 38.56 17.38
N ARG A 662 6.04 38.81 18.23
CA ARG A 662 6.12 38.20 19.58
C ARG A 662 5.02 38.67 20.51
N LEU A 663 4.73 39.97 20.53
CA LEU A 663 3.70 40.57 21.37
C LEU A 663 2.32 40.02 21.02
N LEU A 664 1.96 39.96 19.75
CA LEU A 664 0.63 39.60 19.29
C LEU A 664 0.39 38.09 19.23
N LYS A 665 1.44 37.27 19.29
CA LYS A 665 1.35 35.79 19.15
C LYS A 665 0.38 35.15 20.14
N ARG A 666 0.28 35.68 21.37
CA ARG A 666 -0.61 35.14 22.39
C ARG A 666 -2.07 35.54 22.17
N ALA A 667 -2.32 36.80 21.78
CA ALA A 667 -3.66 37.33 21.57
C ALA A 667 -4.26 36.91 20.22
N ALA A 668 -3.44 36.90 19.16
CA ALA A 668 -3.85 36.56 17.78
C ALA A 668 -2.87 35.55 17.17
N PRO A 669 -2.95 34.24 17.52
CA PRO A 669 -1.96 33.23 17.09
C PRO A 669 -1.92 33.01 15.57
N ARG A 670 -3.01 33.31 14.88
CA ARG A 670 -3.12 33.15 13.41
C ARG A 670 -2.69 34.40 12.63
N LEU A 671 -2.55 35.54 13.29
CA LEU A 671 -2.13 36.79 12.67
C LEU A 671 -0.67 36.69 12.22
N ARG A 672 -0.43 36.92 10.94
CA ARG A 672 0.92 37.04 10.39
C ARG A 672 1.38 38.49 10.45
N VAL A 673 2.64 38.73 10.77
CA VAL A 673 3.20 40.09 10.79
C VAL A 673 4.31 40.17 9.72
N LEU A 674 4.11 41.04 8.76
CA LEU A 674 5.07 41.34 7.69
C LEU A 674 5.69 42.71 7.85
N ALA A 675 6.94 42.84 7.44
CA ALA A 675 7.61 44.13 7.28
C ALA A 675 7.33 44.73 5.89
N HIS A 676 7.47 46.05 5.76
CA HIS A 676 7.36 46.68 4.41
C HIS A 676 8.38 46.12 3.42
N SER A 677 9.62 45.84 3.87
CA SER A 677 10.67 45.23 3.05
C SER A 677 10.41 43.76 2.65
N GLU A 678 9.43 43.11 3.30
CA GLU A 678 9.04 41.74 2.96
C GLU A 678 7.94 41.66 1.89
N ILE A 679 7.52 42.80 1.31
CA ILE A 679 6.57 42.83 0.20
C ILE A 679 7.34 42.97 -1.13
N PRO A 680 7.18 41.98 -2.05
CA PRO A 680 7.81 42.03 -3.35
C PRO A 680 7.24 43.18 -4.19
N GLU A 681 8.07 43.83 -4.98
CA GLU A 681 7.70 44.98 -5.87
C GLU A 681 6.59 44.64 -6.88
N THR A 682 6.38 43.34 -7.13
CA THR A 682 5.36 42.86 -8.07
C THR A 682 3.95 42.80 -7.49
N HIS A 683 3.79 43.13 -6.21
CA HIS A 683 2.52 43.06 -5.50
C HIS A 683 2.02 44.44 -5.10
N SER A 684 0.70 44.64 -5.12
CA SER A 684 0.01 45.82 -4.63
C SER A 684 -0.55 45.59 -3.23
N ILE A 685 -0.59 46.65 -2.42
CA ILE A 685 -1.11 46.58 -1.05
C ILE A 685 -2.47 47.25 -1.02
N ARG A 686 -3.47 46.55 -0.44
CA ARG A 686 -4.76 47.13 -0.11
C ARG A 686 -4.97 47.08 1.41
N ILE A 687 -5.22 48.19 2.02
CA ILE A 687 -5.50 48.27 3.46
C ILE A 687 -6.96 47.92 3.68
N GLY A 688 -7.23 46.70 4.20
CA GLY A 688 -8.57 46.21 4.50
C GLY A 688 -9.11 46.64 5.86
N SER A 689 -8.22 46.87 6.84
CA SER A 689 -8.60 47.38 8.19
C SER A 689 -7.43 48.07 8.84
N VAL A 690 -7.74 48.98 9.80
CA VAL A 690 -6.75 49.78 10.57
C VAL A 690 -6.98 49.52 12.04
N ILE A 691 -5.91 49.21 12.78
CA ILE A 691 -5.91 49.06 14.25
C ILE A 691 -5.59 50.43 14.87
N GLY A 692 -6.43 50.90 15.80
CA GLY A 692 -6.26 52.16 16.51
C GLY A 692 -7.10 53.32 15.96
N GLY A 693 -7.73 53.17 14.78
CA GLY A 693 -8.64 54.16 14.24
C GLY A 693 -9.97 54.19 15.01
N THR A 694 -10.48 55.37 15.29
CA THR A 694 -11.89 55.53 15.72
C THR A 694 -12.77 55.13 14.55
N ALA A 695 -13.61 54.05 14.75
CA ALA A 695 -14.55 53.53 13.78
C ALA A 695 -15.53 54.60 13.30
#